data_6a791281d8148fe7b901abe0e0f0be6b
#
_entry.id   6a791281d8148fe7b901abe0e0f0be6b
#
_cell.length_a   1.000
_cell.length_b   1.000
_cell.length_c   1.000
_cell.angle_alpha   90.00
_cell.angle_beta   90.00
_cell.angle_gamma   90.00
#
_symmetry.space_group_name_H-M   'P 1'
#
loop_
_entity.id
_entity.type
_entity.pdbx_description
1 polymer ?
#
loop_
_entity_poly.entity_id
_entity_poly.type
_entity_poly.pdbx_seq_one_letter_code
_entity_poly.pdbx_strand_id
1 'polypeptide(L)'
;MGNAAAKEAAAHPPPAPAKESPTQQQKEPSFRVLSADQRAITFDERVHLRAGAEARADRVTLGAMSDFRPLQRAATYDPRLRAQKQLLTASDVMHRRFFNARERRVSTSADRNLFRIAEGDKERQEAIVVVDPYSTGMTMAEKVLERGYLCVCVYSDTLEVTQERISHVPKELASKFLAIIYHDGEVERKDEKKALQDTAAALRRVKSVDIVGIFAGAETGVLLADKLSEHFKLTTNGTSGSNARRNKYVMGEKVRASGLRAVAQVQATKWSQVESFVKKELIPMLKGGDFKVIVKPVESAGSDDVMLCHSMEEVRTAFGNIQGKINGLGLENQATLVQEYLDGTEYVVDTVSRNGVTKVVAVWEYDKRAVNDAPFVYYGVLLRAAPDGSVLAKVCEYVLKVVKALEIVHGPAHAEVKVVRGEPCLVEIGARCHGGSGSYLPIVTPCLGYNHVDAALDSYLDAEAFERLPERPKELKSHGCEAMLVSYESGKLAGYPGQQEIEKLSSTVSTVWYTHVGEELKTTVDMFSTPGSVILVHEDEEQLNRDYARIRELEYKELYELEPEKEAETKTKTSCGTVVVVDPFSTGAVLAHELMVRGYDCICVYSDRLENIESVASLVPEGLTLEFAATAAFEGNLDQTVSAIRRAAKQVADKHNKKKQGAKASAAVCAVFAGAELGVKLADALIDVLGLEGNVLEHSNARRDKYLMGETLRLAGVRAVKQVKAKTWAEAEAFITQDLKPEPFEVVLKPLESAGTEDVVLCLSIEEAKRTFDGILGKINGLGIQNDAVLLQEYLEGDEYVVDTVSRNGEHKVAAIWKYDKRRVNNAAFVYFGLSMVPAEGIINEMIDYQFRVLDALGIRNGPAHGEVKFCHGSPVLIEVGSRCHGGEGAWVPIANICVGYNQVTAAVDSILDGEAFAKLTDRPRKLLAYGCEAMLVSYKNGVLKSTPGIAEIEKMPAFLKKEIFVAPGDNMRQTVDMFTTPGSIMLTHKDRNVLEGSLARIRELEVEGLFEVE
;
A
#
# COMPACT_ATOMS: atom_id res chain seq x y z
N MET A 1 45.89 -14.37 47.84
CA MET A 1 45.66 -14.76 49.24
C MET A 1 44.19 -14.71 49.46
N GLY A 2 43.42 -15.63 49.62
CA GLY A 2 43.39 -16.97 50.17
C GLY A 2 41.96 -17.16 50.62
N ASN A 3 41.30 -18.12 49.97
CA ASN A 3 40.68 -19.32 50.53
C ASN A 3 39.45 -19.10 51.43
N ALA A 4 38.36 -19.63 51.04
CA ALA A 4 37.75 -21.00 51.19
C ALA A 4 36.81 -21.02 52.40
N ALA A 5 35.70 -21.67 52.52
CA ALA A 5 35.08 -22.91 52.04
C ALA A 5 33.60 -22.86 52.47
N ALA A 6 32.69 -23.35 51.73
CA ALA A 6 32.00 -24.64 51.72
C ALA A 6 31.32 -25.13 53.02
N LYS A 7 30.05 -25.47 52.96
CA LYS A 7 29.33 -26.71 53.26
C LYS A 7 27.81 -26.51 53.21
N GLU A 8 27.10 -27.25 52.37
CA GLU A 8 26.36 -28.54 52.57
C GLU A 8 25.29 -28.43 53.69
N ALA A 9 24.09 -28.82 53.58
CA ALA A 9 23.31 -29.91 52.99
C ALA A 9 21.83 -29.65 53.43
N ALA A 10 20.79 -30.24 53.03
CA ALA A 10 20.44 -31.52 52.53
C ALA A 10 18.97 -31.50 52.05
N ALA A 11 18.64 -32.38 51.19
CA ALA A 11 17.30 -32.68 50.62
C ALA A 11 16.40 -33.46 51.62
N HIS A 12 15.09 -33.37 51.42
CA HIS A 12 14.18 -34.50 51.66
C HIS A 12 12.93 -34.42 50.77
N PRO A 13 12.34 -35.61 50.46
CA PRO A 13 11.53 -35.85 49.25
C PRO A 13 10.01 -35.83 49.46
N PRO A 14 9.21 -36.08 48.39
CA PRO A 14 7.75 -35.92 48.40
C PRO A 14 7.04 -37.17 48.88
N PRO A 15 5.75 -37.08 49.28
CA PRO A 15 4.93 -38.23 49.45
C PRO A 15 4.03 -38.48 48.22
N ALA A 16 3.92 -39.75 47.87
CA ALA A 16 2.97 -40.32 46.88
C ALA A 16 1.70 -40.86 47.57
N PRO A 17 0.78 -41.56 46.88
CA PRO A 17 -0.58 -41.11 46.58
C PRO A 17 -1.68 -41.91 47.32
N ALA A 18 -2.93 -41.46 47.22
CA ALA A 18 -4.07 -42.30 47.65
C ALA A 18 -5.26 -42.18 46.69
N LYS A 19 -5.50 -43.24 46.01
CA LYS A 19 -6.65 -44.11 45.61
C LYS A 19 -8.04 -43.49 45.38
N GLU A 20 -8.48 -43.69 44.15
CA GLU A 20 -9.77 -44.12 43.52
C GLU A 20 -11.06 -44.23 44.38
N SER A 21 -12.19 -43.77 43.91
CA SER A 21 -13.16 -44.21 42.87
C SER A 21 -14.54 -43.56 43.16
N PRO A 22 -15.63 -43.73 42.35
CA PRO A 22 -15.78 -44.02 40.93
C PRO A 22 -16.85 -43.17 40.19
N THR A 23 -16.71 -43.20 38.84
CA THR A 23 -17.74 -43.17 37.78
C THR A 23 -18.97 -42.28 37.83
N GLN A 24 -19.07 -41.38 36.87
CA GLN A 24 -20.28 -41.22 36.06
C GLN A 24 -19.94 -40.90 34.58
N GLN A 25 -20.46 -41.72 33.69
CA GLN A 25 -20.37 -41.63 32.24
C GLN A 25 -21.20 -40.46 31.72
N GLN A 26 -20.58 -39.58 30.90
CA GLN A 26 -21.34 -38.75 29.96
C GLN A 26 -20.87 -39.07 28.54
N LYS A 27 -21.85 -39.30 27.67
CA LYS A 27 -21.77 -39.73 26.29
C LYS A 27 -21.16 -38.64 25.40
N GLU A 28 -20.16 -39.00 24.62
CA GLU A 28 -19.71 -38.22 23.44
C GLU A 28 -20.73 -38.39 22.30
N PRO A 29 -20.96 -37.31 21.50
CA PRO A 29 -21.71 -37.45 20.25
C PRO A 29 -20.76 -37.87 19.13
N SER A 30 -21.06 -39.02 18.54
CA SER A 30 -20.35 -39.59 17.39
C SER A 30 -20.61 -38.75 16.12
N PHE A 31 -19.57 -38.19 15.55
CA PHE A 31 -19.60 -37.67 14.18
C PHE A 31 -19.54 -38.85 13.18
N ARG A 32 -20.58 -38.99 12.37
CA ARG A 32 -20.55 -39.84 11.18
C ARG A 32 -19.89 -39.11 10.03
N VAL A 33 -18.78 -39.63 9.54
CA VAL A 33 -18.14 -39.23 8.27
C VAL A 33 -19.01 -39.84 7.16
N LEU A 34 -19.58 -38.98 6.31
CA LEU A 34 -20.25 -39.39 5.06
C LEU A 34 -19.21 -39.52 3.96
N SER A 35 -19.25 -40.64 3.21
CA SER A 35 -18.36 -40.95 2.11
C SER A 35 -18.56 -40.03 0.89
N ALA A 36 -17.52 -39.90 0.05
CA ALA A 36 -17.44 -38.98 -1.09
C ALA A 36 -18.57 -39.11 -2.12
N ASP A 37 -19.26 -40.25 -2.17
CA ASP A 37 -20.28 -40.52 -3.19
C ASP A 37 -21.64 -39.85 -2.94
N GLN A 38 -21.88 -39.27 -1.79
CA GLN A 38 -23.14 -38.57 -1.52
C GLN A 38 -23.10 -37.06 -1.79
N ARG A 39 -21.94 -36.48 -2.20
CA ARG A 39 -21.85 -35.06 -2.54
C ARG A 39 -22.05 -34.77 -4.03
N ALA A 40 -22.02 -35.77 -4.90
CA ALA A 40 -22.14 -35.58 -6.34
C ALA A 40 -23.59 -35.42 -6.86
N ILE A 41 -24.59 -35.78 -6.06
CA ILE A 41 -26.00 -35.81 -6.54
C ILE A 41 -26.73 -34.46 -6.34
N THR A 42 -26.19 -33.53 -5.57
CA THR A 42 -26.84 -32.23 -5.30
C THR A 42 -26.47 -31.09 -6.23
N PHE A 43 -25.55 -31.30 -7.18
CA PHE A 43 -25.09 -30.23 -8.09
C PHE A 43 -25.80 -30.26 -9.47
N ASP A 44 -26.32 -31.41 -9.88
CA ASP A 44 -26.90 -31.57 -11.23
C ASP A 44 -28.38 -31.16 -11.32
N GLU A 45 -29.13 -31.18 -10.22
CA GLU A 45 -30.53 -30.76 -10.25
C GLU A 45 -30.77 -29.25 -10.30
N ARG A 46 -29.76 -28.40 -10.03
CA ARG A 46 -29.89 -26.95 -10.12
C ARG A 46 -29.61 -26.36 -11.48
N VAL A 47 -28.96 -27.09 -12.36
CA VAL A 47 -28.65 -26.63 -13.73
C VAL A 47 -29.82 -26.91 -14.69
N HIS A 48 -30.60 -27.98 -14.46
CA HIS A 48 -31.74 -28.30 -15.33
C HIS A 48 -33.01 -27.47 -15.07
N LEU A 49 -33.13 -26.76 -13.94
CA LEU A 49 -34.28 -25.91 -13.64
C LEU A 49 -34.18 -24.47 -14.21
N ARG A 50 -33.03 -24.05 -14.72
CA ARG A 50 -32.88 -22.74 -15.40
C ARG A 50 -33.08 -22.80 -16.92
N ALA A 51 -32.92 -23.93 -17.54
CA ALA A 51 -33.12 -24.08 -18.98
C ALA A 51 -34.58 -24.24 -19.41
N GLY A 52 -35.50 -24.43 -18.47
CA GLY A 52 -36.98 -24.65 -18.75
C GLY A 52 -37.83 -23.39 -18.69
N ALA A 53 -37.26 -22.21 -18.29
CA ALA A 53 -38.07 -20.99 -18.10
C ALA A 53 -37.97 -19.96 -19.25
N GLU A 54 -37.01 -20.12 -20.17
CA GLU A 54 -36.83 -19.17 -21.30
C GLU A 54 -37.49 -19.57 -22.61
N ALA A 55 -38.18 -20.71 -22.67
CA ALA A 55 -38.79 -21.21 -23.94
C ALA A 55 -40.31 -20.97 -24.06
N ARG A 56 -40.92 -20.04 -23.30
CA ARG A 56 -42.41 -19.82 -23.35
C ARG A 56 -42.86 -18.37 -23.51
N ALA A 57 -42.09 -17.51 -24.12
CA ALA A 57 -42.53 -16.11 -24.34
C ALA A 57 -42.36 -15.60 -25.79
N ASP A 58 -42.59 -16.46 -26.79
CA ASP A 58 -42.71 -15.96 -28.17
C ASP A 58 -43.80 -16.74 -28.92
N ARG A 59 -45.02 -16.31 -28.80
CA ARG A 59 -46.14 -16.43 -29.77
C ARG A 59 -47.32 -15.62 -29.31
N VAL A 60 -47.59 -14.48 -29.93
CA VAL A 60 -48.87 -13.91 -30.34
C VAL A 60 -48.59 -12.56 -30.99
N THR A 61 -48.75 -12.53 -32.20
CA THR A 61 -49.60 -12.06 -33.28
C THR A 61 -49.13 -10.80 -33.98
N LEU A 62 -48.96 -10.99 -35.29
CA LEU A 62 -48.98 -9.96 -36.32
C LEU A 62 -50.40 -9.29 -36.41
N GLY A 63 -50.41 -8.00 -36.54
CA GLY A 63 -51.56 -7.22 -36.94
C GLY A 63 -51.13 -5.90 -37.58
N ALA A 64 -51.43 -5.77 -38.85
CA ALA A 64 -51.08 -4.64 -39.72
C ALA A 64 -51.70 -3.29 -39.30
N MET A 65 -51.02 -2.19 -39.60
CA MET A 65 -51.59 -1.11 -40.45
C MET A 65 -50.57 -0.01 -40.74
N SER A 66 -50.67 0.38 -41.97
CA SER A 66 -50.01 1.39 -42.79
C SER A 66 -50.16 2.85 -42.33
N ASP A 67 -49.27 3.66 -42.92
CA ASP A 67 -49.32 5.10 -43.17
C ASP A 67 -48.95 6.08 -42.04
N PHE A 68 -47.83 6.77 -42.23
CA PHE A 68 -47.79 8.20 -42.43
C PHE A 68 -46.40 8.77 -42.80
N ARG A 69 -46.41 9.83 -43.61
CA ARG A 69 -45.31 10.51 -44.31
C ARG A 69 -44.38 11.34 -43.41
N PRO A 70 -43.21 11.79 -43.92
CA PRO A 70 -42.11 12.32 -43.14
C PRO A 70 -42.26 13.83 -42.86
N LEU A 71 -41.81 14.24 -41.67
CA LEU A 71 -41.52 15.64 -41.34
C LEU A 71 -40.02 15.79 -41.09
N GLN A 72 -39.35 16.49 -42.00
CA GLN A 72 -38.02 17.05 -41.82
C GLN A 72 -38.01 18.01 -40.63
N ARG A 73 -37.15 17.77 -39.62
CA ARG A 73 -36.57 18.83 -38.82
C ARG A 73 -35.14 18.50 -38.47
N ALA A 74 -34.30 19.49 -38.70
CA ALA A 74 -32.88 19.52 -38.47
C ALA A 74 -32.51 19.08 -37.04
N ALA A 75 -31.69 18.04 -36.91
CA ALA A 75 -31.02 17.68 -35.67
C ALA A 75 -29.65 18.34 -35.66
N THR A 76 -29.44 19.19 -34.70
CA THR A 76 -28.17 19.78 -34.33
C THR A 76 -27.20 18.66 -33.94
N TYR A 77 -26.02 18.75 -34.51
CA TYR A 77 -24.92 17.80 -34.39
C TYR A 77 -24.32 17.89 -32.97
N ASP A 78 -24.40 16.82 -32.21
CA ASP A 78 -23.65 16.67 -30.92
C ASP A 78 -22.35 15.92 -31.19
N PRO A 79 -21.17 16.55 -30.94
CA PRO A 79 -19.86 15.94 -31.18
C PRO A 79 -19.53 14.76 -30.27
N ARG A 80 -20.27 14.54 -29.21
CA ARG A 80 -20.01 13.51 -28.22
C ARG A 80 -20.35 12.08 -28.63
N LEU A 81 -21.20 11.93 -29.62
CA LEU A 81 -21.62 10.61 -30.16
C LEU A 81 -20.64 9.98 -31.16
N ARG A 82 -19.57 10.70 -31.57
CA ARG A 82 -18.53 10.16 -32.44
C ARG A 82 -17.36 9.51 -31.70
N ALA A 83 -17.20 9.77 -30.40
CA ALA A 83 -16.15 9.19 -29.57
C ALA A 83 -16.45 7.74 -29.14
N GLN A 84 -17.72 7.31 -29.15
CA GLN A 84 -18.12 5.98 -28.64
C GLN A 84 -18.00 4.83 -29.66
N LYS A 85 -17.60 5.08 -30.93
CA LYS A 85 -17.45 4.02 -31.94
C LYS A 85 -16.03 3.71 -32.39
N GLN A 86 -15.00 4.24 -31.71
CA GLN A 86 -13.58 3.96 -32.04
C GLN A 86 -12.72 3.78 -30.78
N LEU A 87 -13.15 2.96 -29.84
CA LEU A 87 -12.24 2.39 -28.84
C LEU A 87 -11.79 1.00 -29.35
N LEU A 88 -10.77 1.05 -30.18
CA LEU A 88 -9.93 -0.09 -30.51
C LEU A 88 -9.12 -0.45 -29.24
N THR A 89 -8.88 -1.72 -28.96
CA THR A 89 -8.07 -2.18 -27.84
C THR A 89 -6.68 -1.51 -27.87
N ALA A 90 -6.02 -1.40 -26.74
CA ALA A 90 -4.69 -0.79 -26.62
C ALA A 90 -3.68 -1.38 -27.62
N SER A 91 -3.80 -2.68 -27.93
CA SER A 91 -3.05 -3.38 -28.97
C SER A 91 -3.30 -2.82 -30.37
N ASP A 92 -4.54 -2.50 -30.71
CA ASP A 92 -4.92 -1.99 -32.03
C ASP A 92 -4.40 -0.57 -32.29
N VAL A 93 -4.29 0.26 -31.23
CA VAL A 93 -3.77 1.63 -31.33
C VAL A 93 -2.25 1.64 -31.46
N MET A 94 -1.53 0.75 -30.75
CA MET A 94 -0.09 0.58 -30.94
C MET A 94 0.25 0.08 -32.34
N HIS A 95 -0.48 -0.92 -32.86
CA HIS A 95 -0.27 -1.45 -34.21
C HIS A 95 -0.43 -0.39 -35.29
N ARG A 96 -1.52 0.38 -35.28
CA ARG A 96 -1.81 1.36 -36.38
C ARG A 96 -0.85 2.54 -36.38
N ARG A 97 -0.36 3.03 -35.25
CA ARG A 97 0.62 4.13 -35.24
C ARG A 97 2.03 3.70 -35.65
N PHE A 98 2.44 2.49 -35.31
CA PHE A 98 3.73 1.95 -35.72
C PHE A 98 3.79 1.62 -37.21
N PHE A 99 2.72 1.07 -37.79
CA PHE A 99 2.64 0.75 -39.23
C PHE A 99 2.61 2.00 -40.12
N ASN A 100 1.84 3.03 -39.77
CA ASN A 100 1.75 4.25 -40.55
C ASN A 100 3.03 5.11 -40.62
N ALA A 101 3.95 4.96 -39.65
CA ALA A 101 5.25 5.64 -39.69
C ALA A 101 6.26 4.93 -40.62
N ARG A 102 6.09 3.63 -40.86
CA ARG A 102 7.01 2.81 -41.68
C ARG A 102 6.68 2.83 -43.15
N GLU A 103 5.40 2.99 -43.55
CA GLU A 103 4.98 3.03 -44.94
C GLU A 103 5.55 4.22 -45.75
N ARG A 104 6.14 5.22 -45.11
CA ARG A 104 6.72 6.38 -45.78
C ARG A 104 8.21 6.27 -46.13
N ARG A 105 8.90 5.17 -45.82
CA ARG A 105 10.36 5.06 -46.08
C ARG A 105 10.91 3.77 -46.68
N VAL A 106 10.07 2.82 -47.10
CA VAL A 106 10.58 1.64 -47.80
C VAL A 106 9.77 1.40 -49.08
N SER A 107 10.11 2.15 -50.11
CA SER A 107 9.81 1.72 -51.47
C SER A 107 11.15 1.36 -52.09
N THR A 108 11.55 0.13 -52.05
CA THR A 108 12.35 -0.57 -53.09
C THR A 108 12.67 -1.97 -52.62
N SER A 109 12.33 -2.92 -53.44
CA SER A 109 12.82 -4.32 -53.58
C SER A 109 12.14 -5.49 -52.92
N ALA A 110 11.06 -5.35 -52.12
CA ALA A 110 10.38 -6.52 -51.53
C ALA A 110 9.00 -6.91 -52.21
N ASP A 111 8.55 -6.15 -53.17
CA ASP A 111 7.19 -6.32 -53.79
C ASP A 111 7.10 -7.29 -54.98
N ARG A 112 8.00 -8.28 -55.08
CA ARG A 112 7.92 -9.23 -56.23
C ARG A 112 7.69 -10.70 -55.89
N ASN A 113 7.44 -11.10 -54.67
CA ASN A 113 7.26 -12.52 -54.34
C ASN A 113 5.90 -12.89 -53.71
N LEU A 114 4.91 -12.04 -53.79
CA LEU A 114 3.53 -12.44 -53.49
C LEU A 114 2.79 -12.67 -54.80
N PHE A 115 2.30 -13.92 -55.00
CA PHE A 115 1.53 -14.46 -56.13
C PHE A 115 2.35 -15.01 -57.32
N ARG A 116 2.83 -16.24 -57.17
CA ARG A 116 2.79 -17.27 -58.21
C ARG A 116 2.93 -18.64 -57.59
N ILE A 117 1.79 -19.32 -57.32
CA ILE A 117 1.76 -20.77 -57.13
C ILE A 117 1.67 -21.36 -58.55
N ALA A 118 2.81 -21.78 -59.10
CA ALA A 118 2.87 -22.70 -60.23
C ALA A 118 3.07 -24.13 -59.66
N GLU A 119 2.26 -25.07 -60.08
CA GLU A 119 2.40 -26.47 -59.80
C GLU A 119 3.75 -26.97 -60.39
N GLY A 120 4.68 -27.30 -59.51
CA GLY A 120 5.98 -27.87 -59.83
C GLY A 120 6.90 -27.77 -58.63
N ASP A 121 7.33 -28.86 -58.02
CA ASP A 121 8.22 -29.03 -56.85
C ASP A 121 8.03 -28.01 -55.74
N LYS A 122 7.12 -28.25 -54.81
CA LYS A 122 6.89 -27.41 -53.63
C LYS A 122 8.11 -27.48 -52.74
N GLU A 123 9.00 -26.49 -52.82
CA GLU A 123 9.95 -26.22 -51.73
C GLU A 123 9.14 -26.11 -50.44
N ARG A 124 9.55 -26.88 -49.43
CA ARG A 124 8.95 -26.77 -48.08
C ARG A 124 9.29 -25.41 -47.49
N GLN A 125 8.26 -24.73 -46.96
CA GLN A 125 8.47 -23.44 -46.30
C GLN A 125 8.94 -23.63 -44.85
N GLU A 126 9.87 -22.79 -44.43
CA GLU A 126 10.36 -22.81 -43.04
C GLU A 126 9.30 -22.31 -42.07
N ALA A 127 9.13 -23.05 -40.98
CA ALA A 127 8.19 -22.74 -39.93
C ALA A 127 8.87 -22.69 -38.56
N ILE A 128 8.38 -21.77 -37.73
CA ILE A 128 8.82 -21.65 -36.33
C ILE A 128 7.62 -21.96 -35.44
N VAL A 129 7.88 -22.71 -34.39
CA VAL A 129 6.93 -23.04 -33.34
C VAL A 129 7.14 -22.05 -32.17
N VAL A 130 6.09 -21.36 -31.75
CA VAL A 130 6.09 -20.56 -30.52
C VAL A 130 5.22 -21.29 -29.49
N VAL A 131 5.82 -21.67 -28.38
CA VAL A 131 5.15 -22.36 -27.28
C VAL A 131 4.67 -21.32 -26.28
N ASP A 132 3.39 -21.30 -25.98
CA ASP A 132 2.71 -20.31 -25.14
C ASP A 132 2.99 -18.87 -25.61
N PRO A 133 2.44 -18.45 -26.76
CA PRO A 133 2.58 -17.07 -27.27
C PRO A 133 1.75 -16.08 -26.45
N TYR A 134 1.93 -16.09 -25.11
CA TYR A 134 1.36 -15.10 -24.20
C TYR A 134 2.32 -13.96 -23.96
N SER A 135 1.82 -12.80 -23.49
CA SER A 135 2.65 -11.65 -23.13
C SER A 135 3.63 -11.32 -24.29
N THR A 136 4.93 -11.21 -24.03
CA THR A 136 5.96 -10.94 -25.07
C THR A 136 6.07 -12.05 -26.11
N GLY A 137 5.55 -13.24 -25.85
CA GLY A 137 5.46 -14.33 -26.83
C GLY A 137 4.57 -13.99 -28.03
N MET A 138 3.55 -13.13 -27.87
CA MET A 138 2.76 -12.59 -28.98
C MET A 138 3.63 -11.76 -29.92
N THR A 139 4.40 -10.83 -29.35
CA THR A 139 5.34 -10.00 -30.12
C THR A 139 6.41 -10.84 -30.81
N MET A 140 6.88 -11.91 -30.15
CA MET A 140 7.79 -12.88 -30.79
C MET A 140 7.14 -13.56 -31.98
N ALA A 141 5.91 -14.02 -31.88
CA ALA A 141 5.17 -14.62 -32.98
C ALA A 141 4.94 -13.65 -34.14
N GLU A 142 4.62 -12.39 -33.86
CA GLU A 142 4.54 -11.32 -34.85
C GLU A 142 5.88 -11.11 -35.58
N LYS A 143 6.98 -11.03 -34.84
CA LYS A 143 8.32 -10.88 -35.42
C LYS A 143 8.75 -12.09 -36.25
N VAL A 144 8.34 -13.29 -35.89
CA VAL A 144 8.50 -14.51 -36.70
C VAL A 144 7.80 -14.33 -38.05
N LEU A 145 6.53 -13.91 -38.04
CA LEU A 145 5.74 -13.68 -39.27
C LEU A 145 6.31 -12.51 -40.10
N GLU A 146 6.73 -11.40 -39.47
CA GLU A 146 7.36 -10.27 -40.13
C GLU A 146 8.66 -10.65 -40.87
N ARG A 147 9.42 -11.63 -40.34
CA ARG A 147 10.64 -12.17 -40.98
C ARG A 147 10.36 -13.15 -42.11
N GLY A 148 9.08 -13.43 -42.38
CA GLY A 148 8.66 -14.30 -43.49
C GLY A 148 8.58 -15.80 -43.16
N TYR A 149 8.77 -16.18 -41.90
CA TYR A 149 8.57 -17.56 -41.46
C TYR A 149 7.08 -17.84 -41.24
N LEU A 150 6.67 -19.09 -41.46
CA LEU A 150 5.37 -19.56 -41.00
C LEU A 150 5.41 -19.74 -39.49
N CYS A 151 4.33 -19.39 -38.80
CA CYS A 151 4.24 -19.54 -37.34
C CYS A 151 3.24 -20.63 -36.95
N VAL A 152 3.67 -21.59 -36.15
CA VAL A 152 2.81 -22.57 -35.49
C VAL A 152 2.76 -22.29 -34.02
N CYS A 153 1.56 -22.21 -33.46
CA CYS A 153 1.34 -22.00 -32.03
C CYS A 153 1.16 -23.36 -31.33
N VAL A 154 1.84 -23.56 -30.22
CA VAL A 154 1.61 -24.67 -29.28
C VAL A 154 1.28 -24.11 -27.92
N TYR A 155 0.16 -24.50 -27.36
CA TYR A 155 -0.18 -24.20 -25.95
C TYR A 155 0.24 -25.36 -25.04
N SER A 156 0.83 -25.04 -23.90
CA SER A 156 1.40 -26.03 -22.96
C SER A 156 0.35 -26.76 -22.11
N ASP A 157 -0.94 -26.43 -22.26
CA ASP A 157 -2.06 -27.09 -21.58
C ASP A 157 -3.29 -27.20 -22.48
N THR A 158 -4.35 -27.90 -22.00
CA THR A 158 -5.61 -28.10 -22.72
C THR A 158 -6.35 -26.78 -22.97
N LEU A 159 -7.29 -26.82 -23.92
CA LEU A 159 -8.11 -25.64 -24.29
C LEU A 159 -8.87 -25.08 -23.09
N GLU A 160 -9.41 -25.93 -22.21
CA GLU A 160 -10.18 -25.51 -21.04
C GLU A 160 -9.32 -24.69 -20.06
N VAL A 161 -8.08 -25.13 -19.81
CA VAL A 161 -7.16 -24.45 -18.90
C VAL A 161 -6.60 -23.16 -19.51
N THR A 162 -6.40 -23.16 -20.83
CA THR A 162 -5.80 -22.02 -21.55
C THR A 162 -6.81 -21.01 -22.04
N GLN A 163 -8.11 -21.30 -21.99
CA GLN A 163 -9.15 -20.49 -22.60
C GLN A 163 -9.19 -19.04 -22.12
N GLU A 164 -8.97 -18.79 -20.82
CA GLU A 164 -8.85 -17.42 -20.28
C GLU A 164 -7.61 -16.69 -20.85
N ARG A 165 -6.49 -17.40 -20.99
CA ARG A 165 -5.22 -16.86 -21.50
C ARG A 165 -5.26 -16.61 -23.00
N ILE A 166 -5.95 -17.48 -23.76
CA ILE A 166 -6.14 -17.34 -25.22
C ILE A 166 -6.98 -16.10 -25.55
N SER A 167 -7.91 -15.70 -24.68
CA SER A 167 -8.71 -14.50 -24.90
C SER A 167 -7.88 -13.22 -25.02
N HIS A 168 -6.65 -13.22 -24.52
CA HIS A 168 -5.71 -12.09 -24.63
C HIS A 168 -4.91 -12.08 -25.94
N VAL A 169 -4.89 -13.18 -26.71
CA VAL A 169 -4.23 -13.21 -28.02
C VAL A 169 -5.14 -12.56 -29.05
N PRO A 170 -4.71 -11.47 -29.72
CA PRO A 170 -5.53 -10.80 -30.73
C PRO A 170 -6.01 -11.77 -31.81
N LYS A 171 -7.29 -11.73 -32.16
CA LYS A 171 -7.89 -12.59 -33.21
C LYS A 171 -7.17 -12.46 -34.57
N GLU A 172 -6.68 -11.26 -34.86
CA GLU A 172 -5.91 -10.98 -36.06
C GLU A 172 -4.58 -11.73 -36.08
N LEU A 173 -3.87 -11.82 -34.96
CA LEU A 173 -2.64 -12.60 -34.82
C LEU A 173 -2.94 -14.10 -34.85
N ALA A 174 -3.94 -14.53 -34.08
CA ALA A 174 -4.34 -15.96 -34.06
C ALA A 174 -4.74 -16.48 -35.44
N SER A 175 -5.34 -15.64 -36.27
CA SER A 175 -5.72 -15.99 -37.68
C SER A 175 -4.53 -16.15 -38.63
N LYS A 176 -3.34 -15.64 -38.25
CA LYS A 176 -2.11 -15.74 -39.03
C LYS A 176 -1.29 -17.00 -38.69
N PHE A 177 -1.62 -17.69 -37.59
CA PHE A 177 -0.97 -18.96 -37.26
C PHE A 177 -1.34 -20.06 -38.26
N LEU A 178 -0.33 -20.73 -38.75
CA LEU A 178 -0.51 -21.85 -39.67
C LEU A 178 -1.27 -23.00 -39.00
N ALA A 179 -1.03 -23.26 -37.73
CA ALA A 179 -1.73 -24.21 -36.90
C ALA A 179 -1.68 -23.79 -35.41
N ILE A 180 -2.70 -24.21 -34.67
CA ILE A 180 -2.75 -24.09 -33.20
C ILE A 180 -2.88 -25.51 -32.65
N ILE A 181 -1.98 -25.89 -31.75
CA ILE A 181 -1.89 -27.22 -31.16
C ILE A 181 -1.91 -27.08 -29.63
N TYR A 182 -2.65 -27.94 -28.97
CA TYR A 182 -2.74 -28.00 -27.52
C TYR A 182 -1.98 -29.21 -27.02
N HIS A 183 -1.09 -29.01 -26.08
CA HIS A 183 -0.42 -30.07 -25.32
C HIS A 183 -1.35 -30.50 -24.20
N ASP A 184 -1.53 -31.82 -24.04
CA ASP A 184 -2.45 -32.35 -23.03
C ASP A 184 -1.73 -32.51 -21.68
N GLY A 185 -1.87 -31.53 -20.80
CA GLY A 185 -1.29 -31.52 -19.47
C GLY A 185 -1.82 -32.66 -18.55
N GLU A 186 -3.04 -33.18 -18.77
CA GLU A 186 -3.52 -34.35 -18.03
C GLU A 186 -2.84 -35.63 -18.44
N VAL A 187 -2.62 -35.79 -19.73
CA VAL A 187 -1.84 -36.93 -20.25
C VAL A 187 -0.39 -36.81 -19.81
N GLU A 188 0.19 -35.58 -19.81
CA GLU A 188 1.56 -35.34 -19.34
C GLU A 188 1.76 -35.78 -17.89
N ARG A 189 0.83 -35.45 -17.00
CA ARG A 189 0.89 -35.90 -15.59
C ARG A 189 0.85 -37.42 -15.40
N LYS A 190 0.26 -38.14 -16.35
CA LYS A 190 0.12 -39.60 -16.30
C LYS A 190 1.24 -40.33 -17.08
N ASP A 191 1.59 -39.79 -18.23
CA ASP A 191 2.59 -40.31 -19.16
C ASP A 191 3.18 -39.18 -20.01
N GLU A 192 4.23 -38.56 -19.46
CA GLU A 192 4.94 -37.44 -20.08
C GLU A 192 5.43 -37.73 -21.50
N LYS A 193 5.98 -38.98 -21.68
CA LYS A 193 6.49 -39.40 -22.96
C LYS A 193 5.40 -39.49 -24.02
N LYS A 194 4.23 -39.98 -23.65
CA LYS A 194 3.08 -40.09 -24.55
C LYS A 194 2.58 -38.67 -24.94
N ALA A 195 2.39 -37.76 -23.97
CA ALA A 195 1.94 -36.40 -24.26
C ALA A 195 2.89 -35.69 -25.25
N LEU A 196 4.22 -35.82 -25.02
CA LEU A 196 5.21 -35.26 -25.92
C LEU A 196 5.14 -35.86 -27.31
N GLN A 197 4.96 -37.18 -27.41
CA GLN A 197 4.82 -37.87 -28.71
C GLN A 197 3.57 -37.47 -29.47
N ASP A 198 2.45 -37.28 -28.76
CA ASP A 198 1.18 -36.87 -29.36
C ASP A 198 1.29 -35.45 -29.91
N THR A 199 1.87 -34.50 -29.16
CA THR A 199 2.15 -33.15 -29.61
C THR A 199 3.13 -33.11 -30.79
N ALA A 200 4.23 -33.85 -30.71
CA ALA A 200 5.18 -33.94 -31.81
C ALA A 200 4.55 -34.59 -33.08
N ALA A 201 3.66 -35.57 -32.92
CA ALA A 201 2.90 -36.12 -34.02
C ALA A 201 1.92 -35.12 -34.65
N ALA A 202 1.28 -34.27 -33.81
CA ALA A 202 0.44 -33.19 -34.32
C ALA A 202 1.27 -32.18 -35.11
N LEU A 203 2.43 -31.76 -34.62
CA LEU A 203 3.37 -30.87 -35.34
C LEU A 203 3.80 -31.47 -36.69
N ARG A 204 4.12 -32.77 -36.76
CA ARG A 204 4.47 -33.45 -38.04
C ARG A 204 3.31 -33.56 -39.03
N ARG A 205 2.07 -33.45 -38.58
CA ARG A 205 0.88 -33.42 -39.47
C ARG A 205 0.67 -32.07 -40.14
N VAL A 206 1.34 -31.02 -39.70
CA VAL A 206 1.34 -29.72 -40.40
C VAL A 206 2.11 -29.92 -41.70
N LYS A 207 1.35 -29.88 -42.84
CA LYS A 207 1.87 -30.24 -44.15
C LYS A 207 2.69 -29.14 -44.79
N SER A 208 3.70 -29.55 -45.56
CA SER A 208 4.49 -28.69 -46.45
C SER A 208 5.38 -27.66 -45.72
N VAL A 209 5.79 -27.98 -44.46
CA VAL A 209 6.69 -27.11 -43.69
C VAL A 209 7.87 -27.88 -43.13
N ASP A 210 9.00 -27.21 -42.98
CA ASP A 210 10.15 -27.63 -42.19
C ASP A 210 10.24 -26.80 -40.94
N ILE A 211 10.11 -27.41 -39.76
CA ILE A 211 10.24 -26.72 -38.46
C ILE A 211 11.72 -26.47 -38.24
N VAL A 212 12.12 -25.18 -38.23
CA VAL A 212 13.51 -24.75 -38.10
C VAL A 212 13.85 -24.23 -36.72
N GLY A 213 12.83 -23.95 -35.88
CA GLY A 213 13.00 -23.46 -34.48
C GLY A 213 11.75 -23.66 -33.65
N ILE A 214 11.95 -23.91 -32.36
CA ILE A 214 10.87 -23.96 -31.35
C ILE A 214 11.27 -23.09 -30.17
N PHE A 215 10.50 -22.07 -29.89
CA PHE A 215 10.82 -21.02 -28.91
C PHE A 215 9.76 -20.95 -27.80
N ALA A 216 10.20 -20.65 -26.58
CA ALA A 216 9.31 -20.34 -25.48
C ALA A 216 8.81 -18.91 -25.60
N GLY A 217 7.50 -18.71 -25.74
CA GLY A 217 6.86 -17.39 -25.74
C GLY A 217 6.65 -16.86 -24.33
N ALA A 218 6.38 -17.73 -23.37
CA ALA A 218 6.15 -17.38 -21.96
C ALA A 218 6.85 -18.39 -21.03
N GLU A 219 6.84 -18.09 -19.73
CA GLU A 219 7.47 -18.90 -18.69
C GLU A 219 6.94 -20.35 -18.66
N THR A 220 5.63 -20.51 -18.82
CA THR A 220 4.95 -21.82 -18.86
C THR A 220 5.42 -22.70 -20.02
N GLY A 221 5.81 -22.11 -21.14
CA GLY A 221 6.25 -22.81 -22.35
C GLY A 221 7.69 -23.29 -22.34
N VAL A 222 8.54 -22.86 -21.39
CA VAL A 222 10.00 -23.12 -21.42
C VAL A 222 10.33 -24.59 -21.47
N LEU A 223 9.76 -25.41 -20.57
CA LEU A 223 10.04 -26.83 -20.49
C LEU A 223 9.55 -27.58 -21.74
N LEU A 224 8.35 -27.29 -22.23
CA LEU A 224 7.79 -27.94 -23.41
C LEU A 224 8.57 -27.54 -24.67
N ALA A 225 9.02 -26.29 -24.79
CA ALA A 225 9.87 -25.85 -25.89
C ALA A 225 11.20 -26.60 -25.91
N ASP A 226 11.87 -26.78 -24.75
CA ASP A 226 13.09 -27.60 -24.64
C ASP A 226 12.84 -29.05 -25.03
N LYS A 227 11.75 -29.70 -24.53
CA LYS A 227 11.39 -31.11 -24.86
C LYS A 227 11.11 -31.29 -26.34
N LEU A 228 10.35 -30.39 -26.95
CA LEU A 228 10.02 -30.47 -28.37
C LEU A 228 11.27 -30.21 -29.23
N SER A 229 12.12 -29.24 -28.87
CA SER A 229 13.36 -28.94 -29.59
C SER A 229 14.32 -30.14 -29.59
N GLU A 230 14.50 -30.82 -28.45
CA GLU A 230 15.28 -32.07 -28.39
C GLU A 230 14.67 -33.16 -29.25
N HIS A 231 13.34 -33.35 -29.19
CA HIS A 231 12.63 -34.33 -29.96
C HIS A 231 12.79 -34.14 -31.48
N PHE A 232 12.78 -32.88 -31.92
CA PHE A 232 12.98 -32.50 -33.34
C PHE A 232 14.46 -32.34 -33.71
N LYS A 233 15.40 -32.49 -32.75
CA LYS A 233 16.85 -32.28 -32.91
C LYS A 233 17.19 -30.86 -33.39
N LEU A 234 16.49 -29.88 -32.86
CA LEU A 234 16.71 -28.48 -33.11
C LEU A 234 17.63 -27.86 -32.04
N THR A 235 18.09 -26.66 -32.28
CA THR A 235 18.87 -25.86 -31.32
C THR A 235 18.07 -25.64 -30.04
N THR A 236 18.66 -25.99 -28.90
CA THR A 236 17.99 -25.90 -27.58
C THR A 236 18.99 -25.84 -26.44
N ASN A 237 18.55 -25.43 -25.26
CA ASN A 237 19.29 -25.56 -24.00
C ASN A 237 19.26 -26.97 -23.42
N GLY A 238 18.47 -27.88 -23.99
CA GLY A 238 18.27 -29.23 -23.55
C GLY A 238 17.44 -29.37 -22.28
N THR A 239 16.90 -30.59 -22.07
CA THR A 239 15.99 -30.85 -20.94
C THR A 239 16.71 -31.13 -19.63
N SER A 240 18.00 -31.51 -19.65
CA SER A 240 18.78 -31.85 -18.45
C SER A 240 18.87 -30.71 -17.43
N GLY A 241 18.84 -29.44 -17.87
CA GLY A 241 18.88 -28.22 -17.05
C GLY A 241 17.55 -27.52 -16.87
N SER A 242 16.46 -27.95 -17.51
CA SER A 242 15.20 -27.22 -17.55
C SER A 242 14.58 -26.96 -16.15
N ASN A 243 14.68 -27.94 -15.25
CA ASN A 243 14.22 -27.76 -13.87
C ASN A 243 14.94 -26.62 -13.14
N ALA A 244 16.26 -26.50 -13.33
CA ALA A 244 17.03 -25.40 -12.71
C ALA A 244 16.75 -24.03 -13.36
N ARG A 245 16.20 -23.99 -14.57
CA ARG A 245 15.78 -22.78 -15.27
C ARG A 245 14.37 -22.32 -14.92
N ARG A 246 13.60 -23.11 -14.14
CA ARG A 246 12.23 -22.80 -13.72
C ARG A 246 12.02 -22.82 -12.22
N ASN A 247 12.51 -23.85 -11.54
CA ASN A 247 12.33 -24.00 -10.10
C ASN A 247 13.30 -23.10 -9.34
N LYS A 248 12.79 -22.08 -8.65
CA LYS A 248 13.58 -21.04 -7.95
C LYS A 248 14.55 -21.63 -6.91
N TYR A 249 14.18 -22.72 -6.24
CA TYR A 249 15.06 -23.40 -5.29
C TYR A 249 16.23 -24.08 -6.00
N VAL A 250 15.94 -24.92 -7.00
CA VAL A 250 16.97 -25.65 -7.75
C VAL A 250 17.91 -24.69 -8.47
N MET A 251 17.36 -23.59 -9.01
CA MET A 251 18.08 -22.47 -9.61
C MET A 251 19.13 -21.91 -8.65
N GLY A 252 18.72 -21.49 -7.46
CA GLY A 252 19.61 -20.93 -6.45
C GLY A 252 20.69 -21.91 -5.99
N GLU A 253 20.34 -23.20 -5.82
CA GLU A 253 21.32 -24.22 -5.43
C GLU A 253 22.33 -24.53 -6.56
N LYS A 254 21.91 -24.51 -7.82
CA LYS A 254 22.85 -24.67 -8.95
C LYS A 254 23.80 -23.49 -9.09
N VAL A 255 23.32 -22.27 -8.88
CA VAL A 255 24.13 -21.04 -8.81
C VAL A 255 25.16 -21.14 -7.66
N ARG A 256 24.72 -21.54 -6.46
CA ARG A 256 25.58 -21.75 -5.29
C ARG A 256 26.66 -22.79 -5.55
N ALA A 257 26.28 -23.92 -6.14
CA ALA A 257 27.21 -25.02 -6.48
C ALA A 257 28.29 -24.57 -7.48
N SER A 258 28.04 -23.53 -8.29
CA SER A 258 29.00 -22.94 -9.20
C SER A 258 29.96 -21.93 -8.53
N GLY A 259 29.90 -21.79 -7.21
CA GLY A 259 30.75 -20.86 -6.45
C GLY A 259 30.31 -19.40 -6.51
N LEU A 260 29.13 -19.12 -7.04
CA LEU A 260 28.56 -17.77 -7.11
C LEU A 260 27.74 -17.45 -5.85
N ARG A 261 27.64 -16.16 -5.52
CA ARG A 261 26.70 -15.73 -4.48
C ARG A 261 25.28 -16.13 -4.89
N ALA A 262 24.61 -16.83 -4.00
CA ALA A 262 23.20 -17.20 -4.14
C ALA A 262 22.46 -16.92 -2.82
N VAL A 263 21.18 -16.63 -2.92
CA VAL A 263 20.30 -16.33 -1.79
C VAL A 263 20.27 -17.51 -0.80
N ALA A 264 20.39 -17.26 0.50
CA ALA A 264 20.19 -18.30 1.50
C ALA A 264 18.73 -18.74 1.51
N GLN A 265 18.47 -20.06 1.38
CA GLN A 265 17.12 -20.53 1.11
C GLN A 265 16.86 -21.96 1.59
N VAL A 266 15.60 -22.29 1.81
CA VAL A 266 15.11 -23.64 2.04
C VAL A 266 13.79 -23.87 1.29
N GLN A 267 13.67 -25.00 0.63
CA GLN A 267 12.40 -25.52 0.13
C GLN A 267 11.80 -26.42 1.20
N ALA A 268 10.62 -26.11 1.68
CA ALA A 268 10.00 -26.78 2.80
C ALA A 268 8.59 -27.28 2.48
N THR A 269 8.28 -28.48 2.93
CA THR A 269 6.93 -29.08 2.91
C THR A 269 6.32 -29.17 4.32
N LYS A 270 7.14 -28.89 5.35
CA LYS A 270 6.73 -28.94 6.77
C LYS A 270 7.27 -27.74 7.52
N TRP A 271 6.48 -27.21 8.44
CA TRP A 271 6.85 -26.09 9.28
C TRP A 271 8.19 -26.27 10.01
N SER A 272 8.46 -27.46 10.52
CA SER A 272 9.71 -27.75 11.25
C SER A 272 10.98 -27.50 10.42
N GLN A 273 10.93 -27.64 9.10
CA GLN A 273 12.04 -27.34 8.20
C GLN A 273 12.26 -25.82 8.10
N VAL A 274 11.16 -25.06 7.95
CA VAL A 274 11.16 -23.59 7.94
C VAL A 274 11.72 -23.05 9.24
N GLU A 275 11.16 -23.48 10.37
CA GLU A 275 11.55 -23.01 11.69
C GLU A 275 13.04 -23.30 11.97
N SER A 276 13.52 -24.49 11.63
CA SER A 276 14.93 -24.85 11.78
C SER A 276 15.86 -23.98 10.95
N PHE A 277 15.51 -23.72 9.69
CA PHE A 277 16.30 -22.91 8.78
C PHE A 277 16.35 -21.45 9.23
N VAL A 278 15.20 -20.85 9.53
CA VAL A 278 15.15 -19.45 9.98
C VAL A 278 15.95 -19.25 11.26
N LYS A 279 15.77 -20.13 12.27
CA LYS A 279 16.50 -20.04 13.55
C LYS A 279 18.00 -20.26 13.44
N LYS A 280 18.44 -21.23 12.61
CA LYS A 280 19.85 -21.65 12.57
C LYS A 280 20.67 -20.87 11.55
N GLU A 281 20.05 -20.43 10.46
CA GLU A 281 20.76 -19.83 9.34
C GLU A 281 20.39 -18.34 9.14
N LEU A 282 19.10 -17.98 9.05
CA LEU A 282 18.74 -16.60 8.76
C LEU A 282 18.92 -15.64 9.94
N ILE A 283 18.45 -16.00 11.16
CA ILE A 283 18.61 -15.13 12.34
C ILE A 283 20.07 -14.78 12.61
N PRO A 284 21.05 -15.72 12.56
CA PRO A 284 22.45 -15.36 12.72
C PRO A 284 22.99 -14.43 11.63
N MET A 285 22.43 -14.47 10.41
CA MET A 285 22.83 -13.58 9.32
C MET A 285 22.35 -12.13 9.52
N LEU A 286 21.27 -11.91 10.29
CA LEU A 286 20.73 -10.60 10.58
C LEU A 286 21.65 -9.77 11.50
N LYS A 287 22.57 -10.39 12.26
CA LYS A 287 23.56 -9.75 13.17
C LYS A 287 22.93 -8.73 14.12
N GLY A 288 21.71 -8.98 14.57
CA GLY A 288 20.95 -8.08 15.45
C GLY A 288 20.19 -6.97 14.72
N GLY A 289 20.10 -7.01 13.37
CA GLY A 289 19.22 -6.16 12.58
C GLY A 289 17.78 -6.67 12.56
N ASP A 290 16.92 -5.94 11.86
CA ASP A 290 15.49 -6.26 11.74
C ASP A 290 15.26 -7.67 11.20
N PHE A 291 14.28 -8.36 11.78
CA PHE A 291 13.84 -9.65 11.28
C PHE A 291 13.12 -9.45 9.94
N LYS A 292 13.71 -9.97 8.86
CA LYS A 292 13.13 -9.91 7.51
C LYS A 292 13.37 -11.21 6.78
N VAL A 293 12.30 -11.89 6.38
CA VAL A 293 12.33 -13.18 5.71
C VAL A 293 11.34 -13.16 4.57
N ILE A 294 11.75 -13.66 3.40
CA ILE A 294 10.85 -13.85 2.26
C ILE A 294 10.27 -15.26 2.26
N VAL A 295 8.96 -15.34 2.10
CA VAL A 295 8.23 -16.60 1.92
C VAL A 295 7.46 -16.52 0.60
N LYS A 296 7.64 -17.50 -0.30
CA LYS A 296 7.03 -17.47 -1.63
C LYS A 296 6.81 -18.89 -2.20
N PRO A 297 5.97 -19.05 -3.23
CA PRO A 297 5.89 -20.29 -3.98
C PRO A 297 7.23 -20.64 -4.67
N VAL A 298 7.46 -21.93 -4.88
CA VAL A 298 8.65 -22.41 -5.63
C VAL A 298 8.57 -22.03 -7.10
N GLU A 299 7.37 -22.11 -7.69
CA GLU A 299 7.07 -21.76 -9.07
C GLU A 299 5.90 -20.76 -9.08
N SER A 300 6.16 -19.51 -9.42
CA SER A 300 5.18 -18.42 -9.55
C SER A 300 5.75 -17.32 -10.45
N ALA A 301 4.94 -16.34 -10.83
CA ALA A 301 5.34 -15.18 -11.62
C ALA A 301 4.70 -13.90 -11.07
N GLY A 302 5.30 -12.71 -11.35
CA GLY A 302 4.70 -11.42 -11.08
C GLY A 302 4.52 -11.05 -9.60
N SER A 303 5.35 -11.52 -8.70
CA SER A 303 5.26 -11.34 -7.22
C SER A 303 4.05 -12.03 -6.56
N ASP A 304 3.39 -12.95 -7.27
CA ASP A 304 2.27 -13.75 -6.76
C ASP A 304 2.67 -14.52 -5.50
N ASP A 305 1.94 -14.30 -4.38
CA ASP A 305 2.17 -14.89 -3.07
C ASP A 305 3.61 -14.67 -2.51
N VAL A 306 4.31 -13.59 -2.90
CA VAL A 306 5.60 -13.21 -2.32
C VAL A 306 5.38 -12.39 -1.06
N MET A 307 5.66 -12.96 0.10
CA MET A 307 5.44 -12.32 1.39
C MET A 307 6.75 -11.94 2.09
N LEU A 308 6.88 -10.68 2.50
CA LEU A 308 7.92 -10.19 3.39
C LEU A 308 7.42 -10.32 4.82
N CYS A 309 8.10 -11.14 5.62
CA CYS A 309 7.74 -11.45 7.00
C CYS A 309 8.72 -10.77 7.97
N HIS A 310 8.17 -10.11 9.00
CA HIS A 310 8.90 -9.39 10.04
C HIS A 310 8.94 -10.15 11.37
N SER A 311 8.31 -11.31 11.46
CA SER A 311 8.28 -12.18 12.64
C SER A 311 8.22 -13.66 12.28
N MET A 312 8.56 -14.54 13.22
CA MET A 312 8.40 -15.99 13.03
C MET A 312 6.93 -16.41 12.87
N GLU A 313 6.01 -15.66 13.47
CA GLU A 313 4.57 -15.92 13.34
C GLU A 313 4.08 -15.58 11.93
N GLU A 314 4.52 -14.43 11.38
CA GLU A 314 4.24 -14.08 9.97
C GLU A 314 4.83 -15.12 8.99
N VAL A 315 6.07 -15.60 9.23
CA VAL A 315 6.63 -16.68 8.42
C VAL A 315 5.77 -17.95 8.47
N ARG A 316 5.23 -18.26 9.66
CA ARG A 316 4.34 -19.43 9.84
C ARG A 316 3.02 -19.25 9.11
N THR A 317 2.43 -18.08 9.23
CA THR A 317 1.18 -17.72 8.53
C THR A 317 1.38 -17.75 7.02
N ALA A 318 2.44 -17.14 6.50
CA ALA A 318 2.78 -17.15 5.09
C ALA A 318 3.00 -18.58 4.56
N PHE A 319 3.74 -19.41 5.31
CA PHE A 319 3.92 -20.82 4.98
C PHE A 319 2.57 -21.57 4.87
N GLY A 320 1.66 -21.37 5.84
CA GLY A 320 0.33 -21.98 5.82
C GLY A 320 -0.57 -21.43 4.68
N ASN A 321 -0.35 -20.18 4.31
CA ASN A 321 -1.11 -19.54 3.23
C ASN A 321 -0.68 -20.00 1.83
N ILE A 322 0.56 -20.44 1.64
CA ILE A 322 1.13 -20.87 0.35
C ILE A 322 1.03 -22.39 0.18
N GLN A 323 1.39 -23.14 1.20
CA GLN A 323 1.49 -24.60 1.11
C GLN A 323 0.17 -25.28 0.73
N GLY A 324 0.16 -26.05 -0.35
CA GLY A 324 -0.99 -26.82 -0.83
C GLY A 324 -2.09 -25.99 -1.51
N LYS A 325 -1.87 -24.69 -1.77
CA LYS A 325 -2.81 -23.84 -2.52
C LYS A 325 -2.44 -23.75 -3.99
N ILE A 326 -3.41 -23.42 -4.82
CA ILE A 326 -3.21 -23.14 -6.24
C ILE A 326 -2.78 -21.67 -6.36
N ASN A 327 -1.67 -21.41 -7.04
CA ASN A 327 -1.11 -20.08 -7.30
C ASN A 327 -1.69 -19.45 -8.58
N GLY A 328 -1.31 -18.22 -8.87
CA GLY A 328 -1.78 -17.45 -10.04
C GLY A 328 -1.45 -18.07 -11.40
N LEU A 329 -0.52 -19.02 -11.46
CA LEU A 329 -0.24 -19.82 -12.66
C LEU A 329 -1.14 -21.07 -12.81
N GLY A 330 -2.04 -21.30 -11.82
CA GLY A 330 -2.89 -22.50 -11.79
C GLY A 330 -2.18 -23.75 -11.28
N LEU A 331 -0.98 -23.63 -10.66
CA LEU A 331 -0.19 -24.73 -10.14
C LEU A 331 -0.40 -24.89 -8.63
N GLU A 332 -0.55 -26.15 -8.17
CA GLU A 332 -0.57 -26.45 -6.75
C GLU A 332 0.83 -26.29 -6.13
N ASN A 333 0.94 -25.47 -5.09
CA ASN A 333 2.17 -25.23 -4.34
C ASN A 333 2.52 -26.44 -3.45
N GLN A 334 3.20 -27.44 -4.00
CA GLN A 334 3.59 -28.67 -3.28
C GLN A 334 4.66 -28.41 -2.22
N ALA A 335 5.39 -27.30 -2.31
CA ALA A 335 6.38 -26.84 -1.36
C ALA A 335 6.43 -25.31 -1.31
N THR A 336 6.86 -24.78 -0.18
CA THR A 336 7.06 -23.33 0.03
C THR A 336 8.56 -23.04 0.08
N LEU A 337 8.97 -21.95 -0.56
CA LEU A 337 10.34 -21.44 -0.55
C LEU A 337 10.48 -20.34 0.50
N VAL A 338 11.45 -20.49 1.41
CA VAL A 338 11.80 -19.49 2.43
C VAL A 338 13.22 -19.01 2.16
N GLN A 339 13.41 -17.70 2.08
CA GLN A 339 14.68 -17.07 1.67
C GLN A 339 15.08 -15.91 2.60
N GLU A 340 16.41 -15.62 2.63
CA GLU A 340 16.90 -14.35 3.16
C GLU A 340 16.26 -13.18 2.39
N TYR A 341 15.95 -12.09 3.09
CA TYR A 341 15.57 -10.85 2.45
C TYR A 341 16.81 -10.14 1.88
N LEU A 342 16.79 -9.86 0.59
CA LEU A 342 17.84 -9.13 -0.09
C LEU A 342 17.51 -7.62 -0.04
N ASP A 343 18.16 -6.89 0.84
CA ASP A 343 18.00 -5.43 0.98
C ASP A 343 18.94 -4.71 0.00
N GLY A 344 18.40 -4.19 -1.09
CA GLY A 344 19.17 -3.51 -2.13
C GLY A 344 18.37 -3.23 -3.39
N THR A 345 18.95 -2.39 -4.25
CA THR A 345 18.35 -2.04 -5.55
C THR A 345 18.24 -3.26 -6.43
N GLU A 346 17.10 -3.40 -7.10
CA GLU A 346 16.80 -4.51 -8.00
C GLU A 346 17.02 -4.11 -9.45
N TYR A 347 17.79 -4.92 -10.15
CA TYR A 347 18.10 -4.76 -11.57
C TYR A 347 17.67 -5.97 -12.35
N VAL A 348 17.33 -5.73 -13.61
CA VAL A 348 17.09 -6.77 -14.60
C VAL A 348 18.19 -6.74 -15.64
N VAL A 349 18.69 -7.90 -16.01
CA VAL A 349 19.65 -8.06 -17.11
C VAL A 349 19.05 -9.02 -18.13
N ASP A 350 18.69 -8.46 -19.27
CA ASP A 350 18.22 -9.22 -20.43
C ASP A 350 19.42 -9.68 -21.25
N THR A 351 19.47 -10.97 -21.54
CA THR A 351 20.60 -11.58 -22.29
C THR A 351 20.10 -12.43 -23.45
N VAL A 352 20.97 -12.63 -24.43
CA VAL A 352 20.79 -13.62 -25.49
C VAL A 352 22.05 -14.45 -25.64
N SER A 353 21.86 -15.76 -25.84
CA SER A 353 22.94 -16.73 -25.98
C SER A 353 22.90 -17.43 -27.34
N ARG A 354 24.06 -17.68 -27.93
CA ARG A 354 24.23 -18.51 -29.12
C ARG A 354 25.48 -19.37 -28.95
N ASN A 355 25.33 -20.68 -29.02
CA ASN A 355 26.44 -21.67 -28.86
C ASN A 355 27.28 -21.40 -27.58
N GLY A 356 26.66 -20.99 -26.50
CA GLY A 356 27.30 -20.70 -25.23
C GLY A 356 28.02 -19.34 -25.14
N VAL A 357 28.01 -18.53 -26.22
CA VAL A 357 28.40 -17.12 -26.17
C VAL A 357 27.17 -16.33 -25.77
N THR A 358 27.27 -15.54 -24.69
CA THR A 358 26.15 -14.76 -24.16
C THR A 358 26.47 -13.28 -24.27
N LYS A 359 25.50 -12.50 -24.74
CA LYS A 359 25.54 -11.01 -24.80
C LYS A 359 24.43 -10.42 -23.95
N VAL A 360 24.73 -9.26 -23.32
CA VAL A 360 23.73 -8.48 -22.57
C VAL A 360 23.03 -7.53 -23.53
N VAL A 361 21.71 -7.65 -23.63
CA VAL A 361 20.90 -6.86 -24.56
C VAL A 361 20.37 -5.60 -23.91
N ALA A 362 19.90 -5.68 -22.64
CA ALA A 362 19.41 -4.53 -21.92
C ALA A 362 19.69 -4.69 -20.42
N VAL A 363 19.77 -3.56 -19.72
CA VAL A 363 19.86 -3.51 -18.27
C VAL A 363 18.79 -2.54 -17.78
N TRP A 364 17.99 -2.98 -16.83
CA TRP A 364 16.88 -2.20 -16.25
C TRP A 364 17.05 -2.06 -14.76
N GLU A 365 16.57 -0.96 -14.23
CA GLU A 365 16.39 -0.74 -12.80
C GLU A 365 14.90 -0.73 -12.47
N TYR A 366 14.50 -1.55 -11.52
CA TYR A 366 13.12 -1.56 -11.02
C TYR A 366 12.95 -0.52 -9.92
N ASP A 367 12.01 0.40 -10.10
CA ASP A 367 11.47 1.26 -9.04
C ASP A 367 10.30 0.52 -8.38
N LYS A 368 10.60 -0.27 -7.35
CA LYS A 368 9.61 -0.96 -6.52
C LYS A 368 9.52 -0.26 -5.17
N ARG A 369 8.30 0.03 -4.72
CA ARG A 369 8.05 0.75 -3.48
C ARG A 369 7.04 0.00 -2.61
N ALA A 370 7.19 0.14 -1.29
CA ALA A 370 6.15 -0.29 -0.35
C ALA A 370 5.07 0.80 -0.30
N VAL A 371 3.84 0.47 -0.65
CA VAL A 371 2.68 1.37 -0.68
C VAL A 371 1.40 0.54 -0.66
N ASN A 372 0.30 1.11 -0.18
CA ASN A 372 -1.01 0.45 -0.14
C ASN A 372 -0.94 -0.93 0.54
N ASP A 373 -0.21 -1.02 1.65
CA ASP A 373 0.04 -2.27 2.42
C ASP A 373 0.73 -3.40 1.63
N ALA A 374 1.23 -3.11 0.43
CA ALA A 374 1.97 -4.05 -0.39
C ALA A 374 3.47 -3.69 -0.43
N PRO A 375 4.38 -4.64 -0.15
CA PRO A 375 5.81 -4.33 -0.01
C PRO A 375 6.56 -4.12 -1.35
N PHE A 376 5.97 -4.50 -2.49
CA PHE A 376 6.67 -4.58 -3.78
C PHE A 376 5.85 -4.03 -4.96
N VAL A 377 5.20 -2.88 -4.80
CA VAL A 377 4.44 -2.24 -5.88
C VAL A 377 5.40 -1.65 -6.92
N TYR A 378 5.18 -1.97 -8.18
CA TYR A 378 5.96 -1.43 -9.29
C TYR A 378 5.55 0.01 -9.60
N TYR A 379 6.51 0.92 -9.56
CA TYR A 379 6.38 2.30 -10.01
C TYR A 379 7.00 2.52 -11.38
N GLY A 380 8.07 1.81 -11.70
CA GLY A 380 8.70 1.95 -12.99
C GLY A 380 9.79 0.95 -13.30
N VAL A 381 10.12 0.91 -14.59
CA VAL A 381 11.19 0.10 -15.16
C VAL A 381 12.07 1.03 -16.00
N LEU A 382 13.27 1.36 -15.51
CA LEU A 382 14.14 2.37 -16.09
C LEU A 382 15.30 1.70 -16.84
N LEU A 383 15.49 2.04 -18.13
CA LEU A 383 16.62 1.54 -18.92
C LEU A 383 17.92 2.19 -18.44
N ARG A 384 18.97 1.38 -18.27
CA ARG A 384 20.28 1.85 -17.76
C ARG A 384 21.43 1.43 -18.67
N ALA A 385 22.43 2.28 -18.75
CA ALA A 385 23.72 1.90 -19.31
C ALA A 385 24.58 1.15 -18.29
N ALA A 386 25.44 0.25 -18.78
CA ALA A 386 26.38 -0.50 -17.95
C ALA A 386 27.84 -0.20 -18.39
N PRO A 387 28.37 1.02 -18.16
CA PRO A 387 29.72 1.39 -18.53
C PRO A 387 30.80 0.61 -17.75
N ASP A 388 31.99 0.55 -18.28
CA ASP A 388 33.11 -0.18 -17.67
C ASP A 388 33.41 0.38 -16.27
N GLY A 389 33.59 -0.53 -15.30
CA GLY A 389 33.90 -0.19 -13.91
C GLY A 389 32.68 0.19 -13.05
N SER A 390 31.48 0.32 -13.63
CA SER A 390 30.25 0.60 -12.88
C SER A 390 29.75 -0.61 -12.07
N VAL A 391 28.85 -0.37 -11.14
CA VAL A 391 28.13 -1.43 -10.41
C VAL A 391 27.35 -2.29 -11.41
N LEU A 392 26.74 -1.69 -12.43
CA LEU A 392 25.95 -2.42 -13.44
C LEU A 392 26.84 -3.30 -14.32
N ALA A 393 28.07 -2.90 -14.61
CA ALA A 393 29.03 -3.81 -15.28
C ALA A 393 29.30 -5.05 -14.44
N LYS A 394 29.46 -4.93 -13.11
CA LYS A 394 29.60 -6.10 -12.21
C LYS A 394 28.35 -6.97 -12.15
N VAL A 395 27.16 -6.35 -12.18
CA VAL A 395 25.88 -7.07 -12.27
C VAL A 395 25.83 -7.88 -13.57
N CYS A 396 26.17 -7.26 -14.72
CA CYS A 396 26.24 -7.97 -16.00
C CYS A 396 27.21 -9.15 -15.96
N GLU A 397 28.43 -8.95 -15.44
CA GLU A 397 29.43 -10.03 -15.31
C GLU A 397 28.95 -11.18 -14.41
N TYR A 398 28.25 -10.84 -13.33
CA TYR A 398 27.64 -11.87 -12.47
C TYR A 398 26.56 -12.65 -13.22
N VAL A 399 25.64 -11.97 -13.95
CA VAL A 399 24.58 -12.63 -14.72
C VAL A 399 25.15 -13.53 -15.82
N LEU A 400 26.19 -13.11 -16.54
CA LEU A 400 26.86 -13.97 -17.52
C LEU A 400 27.38 -15.27 -16.90
N LYS A 401 27.90 -15.21 -15.68
CA LYS A 401 28.31 -16.43 -14.94
C LYS A 401 27.10 -17.27 -14.50
N VAL A 402 25.99 -16.65 -14.10
CA VAL A 402 24.72 -17.32 -13.77
C VAL A 402 24.15 -18.04 -14.99
N VAL A 403 24.07 -17.35 -16.15
CA VAL A 403 23.60 -17.94 -17.42
C VAL A 403 24.41 -19.19 -17.77
N LYS A 404 25.73 -19.11 -17.62
CA LYS A 404 26.64 -20.26 -17.83
C LYS A 404 26.39 -21.40 -16.82
N ALA A 405 26.19 -21.04 -15.52
CA ALA A 405 25.92 -22.02 -14.46
C ALA A 405 24.60 -22.78 -14.67
N LEU A 406 23.60 -22.12 -15.26
CA LEU A 406 22.29 -22.67 -15.55
C LEU A 406 22.21 -23.34 -16.95
N GLU A 407 23.35 -23.37 -17.67
CA GLU A 407 23.46 -24.00 -18.99
C GLU A 407 22.48 -23.41 -20.02
N ILE A 408 22.29 -22.05 -19.94
CA ILE A 408 21.53 -21.31 -20.96
C ILE A 408 22.50 -21.00 -22.11
N VAL A 409 22.59 -21.91 -23.09
CA VAL A 409 23.55 -21.82 -24.18
C VAL A 409 22.94 -21.28 -25.46
N HIS A 410 21.61 -21.17 -25.53
CA HIS A 410 20.87 -20.63 -26.67
C HIS A 410 19.65 -19.83 -26.21
N GLY A 411 19.32 -18.79 -26.99
CA GLY A 411 18.09 -18.01 -26.81
C GLY A 411 18.18 -16.95 -25.73
N PRO A 412 17.03 -16.34 -25.43
CA PRO A 412 16.92 -15.24 -24.48
C PRO A 412 16.92 -15.73 -23.02
N ALA A 413 17.37 -14.84 -22.12
CA ALA A 413 17.10 -14.97 -20.70
C ALA A 413 16.90 -13.59 -20.04
N HIS A 414 16.04 -13.58 -19.04
CA HIS A 414 15.63 -12.43 -18.26
C HIS A 414 15.99 -12.69 -16.79
N ALA A 415 17.01 -11.99 -16.27
CA ALA A 415 17.57 -12.21 -14.94
C ALA A 415 17.26 -11.05 -14.01
N GLU A 416 16.60 -11.32 -12.87
CA GLU A 416 16.38 -10.35 -11.79
C GLU A 416 17.47 -10.52 -10.73
N VAL A 417 18.15 -9.41 -10.41
CA VAL A 417 19.32 -9.37 -9.52
C VAL A 417 19.22 -8.22 -8.56
N LYS A 418 19.46 -8.48 -7.26
CA LYS A 418 19.62 -7.40 -6.27
C LYS A 418 21.08 -7.15 -5.94
N VAL A 419 21.43 -5.87 -5.82
CA VAL A 419 22.77 -5.47 -5.35
C VAL A 419 22.70 -5.20 -3.86
N VAL A 420 23.24 -6.13 -3.09
CA VAL A 420 23.23 -6.08 -1.63
C VAL A 420 24.65 -5.80 -1.13
N ARG A 421 24.86 -4.67 -0.47
CA ARG A 421 26.18 -4.24 0.04
C ARG A 421 27.26 -4.22 -1.06
N GLY A 422 26.89 -3.82 -2.27
CA GLY A 422 27.78 -3.73 -3.43
C GLY A 422 28.04 -5.04 -4.18
N GLU A 423 27.41 -6.16 -3.76
CA GLU A 423 27.55 -7.48 -4.38
C GLU A 423 26.21 -7.93 -5.00
N PRO A 424 26.23 -8.40 -6.27
CA PRO A 424 25.03 -8.89 -6.93
C PRO A 424 24.62 -10.26 -6.40
N CYS A 425 23.30 -10.48 -6.29
CA CYS A 425 22.70 -11.77 -5.91
C CYS A 425 21.44 -12.01 -6.74
N LEU A 426 21.36 -13.16 -7.38
CA LEU A 426 20.22 -13.57 -8.21
C LEU A 426 18.94 -13.67 -7.36
N VAL A 427 17.86 -13.06 -7.83
CA VAL A 427 16.49 -13.27 -7.36
C VAL A 427 15.85 -14.41 -8.14
N GLU A 428 15.83 -14.28 -9.47
CA GLU A 428 15.40 -15.34 -10.41
C GLU A 428 15.89 -15.06 -11.83
N ILE A 429 15.81 -16.08 -12.69
CA ILE A 429 16.08 -15.96 -14.13
C ILE A 429 15.12 -16.87 -14.90
N GLY A 430 14.43 -16.32 -15.89
CA GLY A 430 13.61 -17.06 -16.84
C GLY A 430 14.33 -17.22 -18.19
N ALA A 431 14.31 -18.43 -18.77
CA ALA A 431 14.89 -18.71 -20.10
C ALA A 431 13.90 -18.31 -21.21
N ARG A 432 13.49 -17.05 -21.20
CA ARG A 432 12.54 -16.42 -22.15
C ARG A 432 12.81 -14.93 -22.23
N CYS A 433 12.17 -14.25 -23.20
CA CYS A 433 12.24 -12.78 -23.28
C CYS A 433 11.64 -12.09 -22.06
N HIS A 434 12.04 -10.84 -21.82
CA HIS A 434 11.44 -9.93 -20.86
C HIS A 434 9.89 -9.95 -21.00
N GLY A 435 9.17 -9.97 -19.88
CA GLY A 435 7.70 -9.99 -19.84
C GLY A 435 7.07 -8.65 -20.27
N GLY A 436 5.87 -8.34 -19.76
CA GLY A 436 5.21 -7.06 -19.98
C GLY A 436 4.63 -6.86 -21.37
N SER A 437 4.28 -7.95 -22.07
CA SER A 437 3.64 -7.91 -23.40
C SER A 437 4.38 -7.06 -24.44
N GLY A 438 5.70 -6.91 -24.28
CA GLY A 438 6.55 -6.12 -25.19
C GLY A 438 6.44 -4.60 -24.99
N SER A 439 5.84 -4.10 -23.90
CA SER A 439 5.74 -2.67 -23.56
C SER A 439 7.08 -1.94 -23.56
N TYR A 440 8.16 -2.66 -23.24
CA TYR A 440 9.52 -2.13 -23.24
C TYR A 440 10.15 -1.89 -24.64
N LEU A 441 9.58 -2.43 -25.72
CA LEU A 441 10.15 -2.28 -27.07
C LEU A 441 10.19 -0.84 -27.57
N PRO A 442 9.15 -0.01 -27.34
CA PRO A 442 9.21 1.42 -27.67
C PRO A 442 10.28 2.20 -26.92
N ILE A 443 10.77 1.67 -25.79
CA ILE A 443 11.87 2.25 -25.01
C ILE A 443 13.21 1.77 -25.56
N VAL A 444 13.41 0.47 -25.57
CA VAL A 444 14.73 -0.12 -25.84
C VAL A 444 15.21 0.09 -27.28
N THR A 445 14.27 0.05 -28.24
CA THR A 445 14.63 0.20 -29.66
C THR A 445 15.21 1.58 -29.99
N PRO A 446 14.60 2.73 -29.62
CA PRO A 446 15.25 4.04 -29.83
C PRO A 446 16.47 4.25 -28.97
N CYS A 447 16.49 3.77 -27.74
CA CYS A 447 17.59 4.01 -26.80
C CYS A 447 18.86 3.21 -27.13
N LEU A 448 18.74 2.00 -27.68
CA LEU A 448 19.86 1.10 -27.98
C LEU A 448 20.06 0.87 -29.47
N GLY A 449 18.98 0.88 -30.27
CA GLY A 449 18.99 0.55 -31.70
C GLY A 449 18.72 -0.91 -32.02
N TYR A 450 18.46 -1.74 -30.99
CA TYR A 450 18.06 -3.14 -31.06
C TYR A 450 17.17 -3.47 -29.85
N ASN A 451 16.60 -4.66 -29.81
CA ASN A 451 15.75 -5.08 -28.69
C ASN A 451 15.86 -6.58 -28.40
N HIS A 452 15.33 -7.02 -27.26
CA HIS A 452 15.46 -8.38 -26.76
C HIS A 452 14.77 -9.42 -27.64
N VAL A 453 13.61 -9.09 -28.24
CA VAL A 453 12.87 -10.04 -29.09
C VAL A 453 13.58 -10.28 -30.41
N ASP A 454 14.01 -9.21 -31.09
CA ASP A 454 14.78 -9.35 -32.32
C ASP A 454 16.12 -10.06 -32.08
N ALA A 455 16.84 -9.69 -30.99
CA ALA A 455 18.09 -10.35 -30.61
C ALA A 455 17.91 -11.84 -30.25
N ALA A 456 16.78 -12.20 -29.63
CA ALA A 456 16.43 -13.57 -29.33
C ALA A 456 16.24 -14.41 -30.61
N LEU A 457 15.49 -13.88 -31.59
CA LEU A 457 15.33 -14.53 -32.89
C LEU A 457 16.67 -14.62 -33.65
N ASP A 458 17.49 -13.57 -33.65
CA ASP A 458 18.81 -13.56 -34.25
C ASP A 458 19.74 -14.62 -33.62
N SER A 459 19.65 -14.84 -32.30
CA SER A 459 20.46 -15.85 -31.63
C SER A 459 20.21 -17.28 -32.14
N TYR A 460 19.06 -17.56 -32.71
CA TYR A 460 18.71 -18.84 -33.32
C TYR A 460 18.92 -18.83 -34.85
N LEU A 461 18.47 -17.74 -35.52
CA LEU A 461 18.25 -17.74 -36.96
C LEU A 461 19.33 -17.01 -37.76
N ASP A 462 19.98 -15.97 -37.18
CA ASP A 462 20.96 -15.14 -37.89
C ASP A 462 22.25 -14.96 -37.06
N ALA A 463 23.27 -15.73 -37.42
CA ALA A 463 24.57 -15.67 -36.72
C ALA A 463 25.26 -14.32 -36.91
N GLU A 464 25.14 -13.71 -38.08
CA GLU A 464 25.79 -12.42 -38.36
C GLU A 464 25.12 -11.28 -37.60
N ALA A 465 23.79 -11.27 -37.51
CA ALA A 465 23.05 -10.32 -36.70
C ALA A 465 23.40 -10.44 -35.22
N PHE A 466 23.48 -11.68 -34.71
CA PHE A 466 23.92 -11.94 -33.33
C PHE A 466 25.35 -11.43 -33.09
N GLU A 467 26.29 -11.65 -33.98
CA GLU A 467 27.68 -11.17 -33.80
C GLU A 467 27.77 -9.63 -33.77
N ARG A 468 26.90 -8.93 -34.50
CA ARG A 468 26.84 -7.45 -34.51
C ARG A 468 26.32 -6.86 -33.19
N LEU A 469 25.66 -7.62 -32.33
CA LEU A 469 25.22 -7.14 -31.02
C LEU A 469 26.45 -6.81 -30.16
N PRO A 470 26.42 -5.72 -29.38
CA PRO A 470 27.48 -5.42 -28.41
C PRO A 470 27.52 -6.50 -27.30
N GLU A 471 28.64 -6.59 -26.60
CA GLU A 471 28.74 -7.48 -25.42
C GLU A 471 27.77 -7.04 -24.32
N ARG A 472 27.58 -5.73 -24.14
CA ARG A 472 26.60 -5.10 -23.25
C ARG A 472 26.34 -3.62 -23.66
N PRO A 473 25.23 -3.02 -23.23
CA PRO A 473 24.94 -1.60 -23.49
C PRO A 473 25.82 -0.71 -22.57
N LYS A 474 26.97 -0.23 -23.06
CA LYS A 474 27.87 0.65 -22.30
C LYS A 474 27.37 2.09 -22.23
N GLU A 475 26.57 2.51 -23.21
CA GLU A 475 25.98 3.83 -23.35
C GLU A 475 24.59 3.73 -23.96
N LEU A 476 23.77 4.74 -23.74
CA LEU A 476 22.44 4.88 -24.33
C LEU A 476 22.43 6.02 -25.35
N LYS A 477 21.67 5.86 -26.43
CA LYS A 477 21.44 6.93 -27.43
C LYS A 477 20.38 7.93 -26.95
N SER A 478 19.45 7.45 -26.14
CA SER A 478 18.41 8.19 -25.45
C SER A 478 18.08 7.46 -24.14
N HIS A 479 17.46 8.14 -23.20
CA HIS A 479 17.02 7.58 -21.93
C HIS A 479 15.56 7.21 -22.00
N GLY A 480 15.14 6.16 -21.30
CA GLY A 480 13.75 5.74 -21.33
C GLY A 480 13.32 4.90 -20.14
N CYS A 481 12.05 4.98 -19.83
CA CYS A 481 11.43 4.18 -18.78
C CYS A 481 9.97 3.87 -19.10
N GLU A 482 9.46 2.80 -18.52
CA GLU A 482 8.03 2.55 -18.37
C GLU A 482 7.62 3.00 -16.98
N ALA A 483 6.76 4.01 -16.89
CA ALA A 483 6.16 4.47 -15.67
C ALA A 483 4.86 3.68 -15.43
N MET A 484 4.87 2.73 -14.50
CA MET A 484 3.68 1.99 -14.08
C MET A 484 2.79 2.92 -13.25
N LEU A 485 1.54 3.10 -13.65
CA LEU A 485 0.63 3.98 -12.94
C LEU A 485 0.15 3.34 -11.63
N VAL A 486 0.04 4.16 -10.60
CA VAL A 486 -0.36 3.73 -9.26
C VAL A 486 -1.61 4.48 -8.84
N SER A 487 -2.63 3.76 -8.37
CA SER A 487 -3.77 4.35 -7.69
C SER A 487 -3.67 4.13 -6.18
N TYR A 488 -3.96 5.18 -5.44
CA TYR A 488 -4.03 5.17 -3.97
C TYR A 488 -5.47 5.03 -3.47
N GLU A 489 -6.43 5.05 -4.40
CA GLU A 489 -7.85 5.02 -4.12
C GLU A 489 -8.54 3.92 -4.92
N SER A 490 -9.69 3.46 -4.43
CA SER A 490 -10.56 2.52 -5.13
C SER A 490 -11.93 3.14 -5.34
N GLY A 491 -12.53 2.87 -6.49
CA GLY A 491 -13.88 3.34 -6.82
C GLY A 491 -14.16 3.29 -8.30
N LYS A 492 -15.38 3.60 -8.71
CA LYS A 492 -15.74 3.59 -10.11
C LYS A 492 -15.13 4.79 -10.84
N LEU A 493 -14.33 4.52 -11.84
CA LEU A 493 -13.57 5.54 -12.58
C LEU A 493 -14.49 6.40 -13.45
N ALA A 494 -14.55 7.71 -13.17
CA ALA A 494 -15.29 8.70 -13.95
C ALA A 494 -14.46 9.27 -15.11
N GLY A 495 -13.14 9.39 -14.95
CA GLY A 495 -12.26 9.96 -15.94
C GLY A 495 -10.79 9.97 -15.56
N TYR A 496 -9.98 10.44 -16.49
CA TYR A 496 -8.56 10.67 -16.35
C TYR A 496 -8.24 12.15 -16.60
N PRO A 497 -8.55 13.07 -15.66
CA PRO A 497 -8.30 14.51 -15.87
C PRO A 497 -6.83 14.81 -16.15
N GLY A 498 -5.90 14.13 -15.50
CA GLY A 498 -4.47 14.29 -15.72
C GLY A 498 -3.91 13.69 -17.02
N GLN A 499 -4.70 12.95 -17.79
CA GLN A 499 -4.24 12.32 -19.04
C GLN A 499 -3.64 13.33 -20.03
N GLN A 500 -4.27 14.49 -20.21
CA GLN A 500 -3.79 15.50 -21.15
C GLN A 500 -2.44 16.10 -20.74
N GLU A 501 -2.14 16.13 -19.44
CA GLU A 501 -0.85 16.57 -18.94
C GLU A 501 0.22 15.53 -19.24
N ILE A 502 -0.04 14.25 -18.97
CA ILE A 502 0.87 13.15 -19.33
C ILE A 502 1.16 13.16 -20.84
N GLU A 503 0.15 13.33 -21.68
CA GLU A 503 0.32 13.36 -23.15
C GLU A 503 1.15 14.57 -23.64
N LYS A 504 1.24 15.66 -22.88
CA LYS A 504 2.02 16.87 -23.19
C LYS A 504 3.47 16.78 -22.72
N LEU A 505 3.81 15.87 -21.80
CA LEU A 505 5.17 15.71 -21.35
C LEU A 505 6.08 15.37 -22.52
N SER A 506 7.24 16.03 -22.60
CA SER A 506 8.15 15.92 -23.76
C SER A 506 8.70 14.51 -23.95
N SER A 507 8.78 13.73 -22.88
CA SER A 507 9.25 12.34 -22.89
C SER A 507 8.17 11.33 -23.25
N THR A 508 6.88 11.69 -23.26
CA THR A 508 5.79 10.73 -23.46
C THR A 508 5.74 10.20 -24.88
N VAL A 509 5.94 8.90 -25.03
CA VAL A 509 5.80 8.16 -26.30
C VAL A 509 4.40 7.58 -26.45
N SER A 510 3.86 6.97 -25.40
CA SER A 510 2.51 6.39 -25.38
C SER A 510 2.04 6.16 -23.96
N THR A 511 0.72 6.14 -23.78
CA THR A 511 0.04 5.78 -22.55
C THR A 511 -0.91 4.62 -22.82
N VAL A 512 -0.91 3.63 -21.96
CA VAL A 512 -1.82 2.47 -22.00
C VAL A 512 -2.62 2.47 -20.70
N TRP A 513 -3.95 2.46 -20.84
CA TRP A 513 -4.88 2.38 -19.72
C TRP A 513 -5.41 0.95 -19.62
N TYR A 514 -5.21 0.30 -18.47
CA TYR A 514 -5.71 -1.05 -18.20
C TYR A 514 -7.10 -1.02 -17.56
N THR A 515 -7.40 0.03 -16.78
CA THR A 515 -8.73 0.30 -16.25
C THR A 515 -9.41 1.34 -17.13
N HIS A 516 -10.66 1.13 -17.51
CA HIS A 516 -11.40 2.04 -18.40
C HIS A 516 -12.45 2.84 -17.62
N VAL A 517 -12.81 4.02 -18.14
CA VAL A 517 -13.89 4.84 -17.58
C VAL A 517 -15.18 4.01 -17.46
N GLY A 518 -15.74 3.99 -16.27
CA GLY A 518 -16.91 3.18 -15.90
C GLY A 518 -16.57 1.84 -15.25
N GLU A 519 -15.31 1.42 -15.23
CA GLU A 519 -14.82 0.26 -14.51
C GLU A 519 -14.38 0.61 -13.09
N GLU A 520 -14.17 -0.39 -12.25
CA GLU A 520 -13.67 -0.25 -10.88
C GLU A 520 -12.15 -0.01 -10.89
N LEU A 521 -11.73 1.19 -10.55
CA LEU A 521 -10.34 1.49 -10.24
C LEU A 521 -10.01 0.86 -8.88
N LYS A 522 -8.93 0.10 -8.81
CA LYS A 522 -8.47 -0.55 -7.57
C LYS A 522 -7.23 0.16 -7.06
N THR A 523 -7.13 0.24 -5.73
CA THR A 523 -5.86 0.58 -5.08
C THR A 523 -4.77 -0.37 -5.57
N THR A 524 -3.64 0.17 -6.03
CA THR A 524 -2.57 -0.62 -6.64
C THR A 524 -1.74 -1.32 -5.56
N VAL A 525 -1.74 -2.65 -5.56
CA VAL A 525 -0.98 -3.51 -4.63
C VAL A 525 -0.01 -4.45 -5.36
N ASP A 526 -0.21 -4.67 -6.67
CA ASP A 526 0.60 -5.55 -7.53
C ASP A 526 0.52 -5.11 -8.99
N MET A 527 1.12 -5.88 -9.91
CA MET A 527 1.06 -5.61 -11.34
C MET A 527 -0.36 -5.74 -11.93
N PHE A 528 -1.24 -6.54 -11.33
CA PHE A 528 -2.59 -6.79 -11.85
C PHE A 528 -3.58 -5.71 -11.44
N SER A 529 -3.26 -4.93 -10.41
CA SER A 529 -4.04 -3.79 -9.93
C SER A 529 -3.53 -2.44 -10.44
N THR A 530 -2.51 -2.44 -11.32
CA THR A 530 -1.99 -1.24 -11.99
C THR A 530 -3.02 -0.68 -12.97
N PRO A 531 -3.42 0.62 -12.87
CA PRO A 531 -4.42 1.21 -13.77
C PRO A 531 -3.95 1.41 -15.20
N GLY A 532 -2.63 1.42 -15.44
CA GLY A 532 -2.05 1.65 -16.74
C GLY A 532 -0.54 1.83 -16.69
N SER A 533 0.06 2.17 -17.83
CA SER A 533 1.48 2.54 -17.91
C SER A 533 1.73 3.66 -18.93
N VAL A 534 2.81 4.39 -18.73
CA VAL A 534 3.28 5.47 -19.62
C VAL A 534 4.69 5.15 -20.08
N ILE A 535 4.89 5.10 -21.38
CA ILE A 535 6.21 4.93 -21.99
C ILE A 535 6.83 6.29 -22.18
N LEU A 536 8.00 6.51 -21.58
CA LEU A 536 8.78 7.73 -21.65
C LEU A 536 10.11 7.47 -22.35
N VAL A 537 10.50 8.34 -23.29
CA VAL A 537 11.82 8.34 -23.94
C VAL A 537 12.24 9.78 -24.21
N HIS A 538 13.48 10.14 -23.83
CA HIS A 538 14.03 11.46 -24.07
C HIS A 538 15.56 11.40 -24.27
N GLU A 539 16.13 12.33 -25.04
CA GLU A 539 17.58 12.42 -25.23
C GLU A 539 18.29 12.92 -23.96
N ASP A 540 17.63 13.82 -23.22
CA ASP A 540 18.10 14.36 -21.94
C ASP A 540 17.53 13.55 -20.77
N GLU A 541 18.42 12.95 -19.96
CA GLU A 541 18.04 12.14 -18.79
C GLU A 541 17.36 12.96 -17.70
N GLU A 542 17.78 14.22 -17.51
CA GLU A 542 17.15 15.08 -16.49
C GLU A 542 15.70 15.43 -16.86
N GLN A 543 15.42 15.64 -18.16
CA GLN A 543 14.07 15.87 -18.63
C GLN A 543 13.20 14.61 -18.45
N LEU A 544 13.73 13.43 -18.79
CA LEU A 544 13.03 12.16 -18.53
C LEU A 544 12.66 12.02 -17.04
N ASN A 545 13.61 12.31 -16.14
CA ASN A 545 13.40 12.21 -14.70
C ASN A 545 12.37 13.23 -14.19
N ARG A 546 12.36 14.47 -14.73
CA ARG A 546 11.33 15.48 -14.42
C ARG A 546 9.93 15.01 -14.86
N ASP A 547 9.83 14.48 -16.07
CA ASP A 547 8.55 14.00 -16.60
C ASP A 547 8.06 12.77 -15.84
N TYR A 548 8.96 11.86 -15.46
CA TYR A 548 8.65 10.72 -14.60
C TYR A 548 8.15 11.16 -13.21
N ALA A 549 8.81 12.15 -12.60
CA ALA A 549 8.38 12.69 -11.30
C ALA A 549 7.01 13.38 -11.41
N ARG A 550 6.75 14.13 -12.52
CA ARG A 550 5.46 14.77 -12.73
C ARG A 550 4.30 13.76 -12.82
N ILE A 551 4.51 12.60 -13.44
CA ILE A 551 3.50 11.53 -13.43
C ILE A 551 3.20 11.08 -11.98
N ARG A 552 4.25 10.91 -11.14
CA ARG A 552 4.06 10.55 -9.72
C ARG A 552 3.24 11.59 -8.93
N GLU A 553 3.42 12.89 -9.25
CA GLU A 553 2.62 13.96 -8.65
C GLU A 553 1.15 13.90 -9.09
N LEU A 554 0.92 13.67 -10.39
CA LEU A 554 -0.44 13.57 -10.93
C LEU A 554 -1.24 12.43 -10.30
N GLU A 555 -0.60 11.30 -10.02
CA GLU A 555 -1.25 10.14 -9.39
C GLU A 555 -1.87 10.44 -8.02
N TYR A 556 -1.31 11.38 -7.27
CA TYR A 556 -1.81 11.73 -5.93
C TYR A 556 -3.06 12.63 -5.96
N LYS A 557 -3.26 13.44 -7.02
CA LYS A 557 -4.23 14.54 -6.94
C LYS A 557 -5.11 14.73 -8.17
N GLU A 558 -4.63 14.38 -9.36
CA GLU A 558 -5.22 14.90 -10.58
C GLU A 558 -5.35 13.86 -11.70
N LEU A 559 -4.78 12.66 -11.51
CA LEU A 559 -4.76 11.67 -12.59
C LEU A 559 -6.09 10.93 -12.72
N TYR A 560 -6.73 10.62 -11.59
CA TYR A 560 -7.94 9.81 -11.52
C TYR A 560 -9.10 10.67 -11.03
N GLU A 561 -10.20 10.67 -11.77
CA GLU A 561 -11.49 11.16 -11.30
C GLU A 561 -12.37 9.93 -11.06
N LEU A 562 -12.72 9.70 -9.81
CA LEU A 562 -13.70 8.68 -9.49
C LEU A 562 -15.10 9.25 -9.75
N GLU A 563 -16.03 8.43 -10.26
CA GLU A 563 -17.43 8.85 -10.25
C GLU A 563 -17.71 9.28 -8.81
N PRO A 564 -18.15 10.53 -8.57
CA PRO A 564 -18.68 10.87 -7.26
C PRO A 564 -19.64 9.73 -6.94
N GLU A 565 -19.48 9.08 -5.79
CA GLU A 565 -20.43 8.02 -5.44
C GLU A 565 -21.78 8.62 -5.75
N LYS A 566 -22.33 8.31 -6.89
CA LYS A 566 -23.68 8.75 -7.24
C LYS A 566 -24.40 8.40 -5.97
N GLU A 567 -25.11 9.40 -5.39
CA GLU A 567 -26.21 9.03 -4.50
C GLU A 567 -26.81 7.79 -5.15
N ALA A 568 -26.30 6.65 -4.74
CA ALA A 568 -26.63 5.40 -5.39
C ALA A 568 -28.12 5.40 -5.28
N GLU A 569 -28.83 5.42 -6.41
CA GLU A 569 -30.18 4.90 -6.41
C GLU A 569 -30.06 3.65 -5.60
N THR A 570 -30.36 3.83 -4.32
CA THR A 570 -30.16 2.92 -3.20
C THR A 570 -30.30 1.46 -3.65
N LYS A 571 -29.22 0.88 -4.21
CA LYS A 571 -28.94 -0.51 -3.95
C LYS A 571 -28.67 -0.48 -2.46
N THR A 572 -29.69 -0.80 -1.69
CA THR A 572 -29.71 -0.81 -0.23
C THR A 572 -28.36 -1.34 0.26
N LYS A 573 -27.38 -0.42 0.61
CA LYS A 573 -26.21 -0.77 1.41
C LYS A 573 -26.79 -1.54 2.58
N THR A 574 -26.35 -2.75 2.80
CA THR A 574 -26.65 -3.43 4.04
C THR A 574 -25.84 -2.62 5.05
N SER A 575 -26.54 -1.84 5.90
CA SER A 575 -25.84 -1.08 6.94
C SER A 575 -24.93 -2.03 7.71
N CYS A 576 -23.66 -1.65 7.87
CA CYS A 576 -22.71 -2.41 8.70
C CYS A 576 -23.09 -2.34 10.18
N GLY A 577 -23.97 -1.42 10.56
CA GLY A 577 -24.46 -1.20 11.91
C GLY A 577 -24.65 0.28 12.22
N THR A 578 -25.21 0.58 13.39
CA THR A 578 -25.38 1.95 13.86
C THR A 578 -24.30 2.29 14.88
N VAL A 579 -23.59 3.39 14.69
CA VAL A 579 -22.54 3.91 15.59
C VAL A 579 -22.92 5.31 16.11
N VAL A 580 -22.38 5.66 17.26
CA VAL A 580 -22.52 7.00 17.84
C VAL A 580 -21.18 7.69 17.83
N VAL A 581 -21.12 8.95 17.37
CA VAL A 581 -19.95 9.81 17.49
C VAL A 581 -20.34 11.00 18.37
N VAL A 582 -19.61 11.15 19.47
CA VAL A 582 -19.81 12.25 20.42
C VAL A 582 -18.86 13.37 20.04
N ASP A 583 -19.39 14.59 19.80
CA ASP A 583 -18.65 15.76 19.36
C ASP A 583 -17.83 15.52 18.08
N PRO A 584 -18.48 15.27 16.92
CA PRO A 584 -17.80 15.03 15.64
C PRO A 584 -17.29 16.31 14.99
N PHE A 585 -16.36 17.02 15.65
CA PHE A 585 -15.68 18.20 15.12
C PHE A 585 -14.17 18.05 15.22
N SER A 586 -13.40 18.89 14.50
CA SER A 586 -11.97 18.74 14.27
C SER A 586 -11.66 17.34 13.69
N THR A 587 -10.68 16.60 14.19
CA THR A 587 -10.39 15.22 13.75
C THR A 587 -11.56 14.25 13.99
N GLY A 588 -12.48 14.56 14.92
CA GLY A 588 -13.71 13.79 15.11
C GLY A 588 -14.66 13.83 13.92
N ALA A 589 -14.62 14.89 13.12
CA ALA A 589 -15.33 14.98 11.85
C ALA A 589 -14.74 14.01 10.81
N VAL A 590 -13.40 13.93 10.74
CA VAL A 590 -12.70 12.96 9.87
C VAL A 590 -13.02 11.51 10.28
N LEU A 591 -13.08 11.23 11.60
CA LEU A 591 -13.49 9.94 12.14
C LEU A 591 -14.93 9.59 11.77
N ALA A 592 -15.85 10.54 11.88
CA ALA A 592 -17.26 10.32 11.51
C ALA A 592 -17.39 10.05 10.00
N HIS A 593 -16.65 10.76 9.18
CA HIS A 593 -16.61 10.55 7.74
C HIS A 593 -16.08 9.17 7.39
N GLU A 594 -14.97 8.73 8.01
CA GLU A 594 -14.41 7.39 7.82
C GLU A 594 -15.43 6.28 8.16
N LEU A 595 -16.18 6.43 9.26
CA LEU A 595 -17.25 5.50 9.63
C LEU A 595 -18.37 5.47 8.57
N MET A 596 -18.76 6.62 8.02
CA MET A 596 -19.77 6.73 6.96
C MET A 596 -19.29 6.10 5.65
N VAL A 597 -18.02 6.31 5.28
CA VAL A 597 -17.39 5.67 4.10
C VAL A 597 -17.40 4.15 4.25
N ARG A 598 -17.10 3.62 5.44
CA ARG A 598 -17.19 2.17 5.72
C ARG A 598 -18.62 1.63 5.79
N GLY A 599 -19.63 2.47 5.63
CA GLY A 599 -21.05 2.06 5.53
C GLY A 599 -21.78 1.95 6.87
N TYR A 600 -21.27 2.58 7.94
CA TYR A 600 -21.98 2.68 9.21
C TYR A 600 -22.99 3.84 9.18
N ASP A 601 -24.14 3.64 9.83
CA ASP A 601 -25.09 4.72 10.08
C ASP A 601 -24.66 5.49 11.34
N CYS A 602 -24.19 6.72 11.18
CA CYS A 602 -23.65 7.53 12.26
C CYS A 602 -24.74 8.39 12.93
N ILE A 603 -24.87 8.28 14.25
CA ILE A 603 -25.65 9.19 15.09
C ILE A 603 -24.69 10.19 15.73
N CYS A 604 -24.90 11.47 15.49
CA CYS A 604 -24.20 12.53 16.16
C CYS A 604 -24.80 12.83 17.54
N VAL A 605 -23.93 12.95 18.55
CA VAL A 605 -24.35 13.40 19.89
C VAL A 605 -23.42 14.53 20.34
N TYR A 606 -23.97 15.69 20.62
CA TYR A 606 -23.19 16.79 21.20
C TYR A 606 -23.15 16.70 22.71
N SER A 607 -22.00 16.97 23.32
CA SER A 607 -21.80 16.87 24.77
C SER A 607 -22.43 18.00 25.56
N ASP A 608 -22.86 19.08 24.89
CA ASP A 608 -23.63 20.18 25.43
C ASP A 608 -24.63 20.69 24.37
N ARG A 609 -25.47 21.68 24.75
CA ARG A 609 -26.33 22.35 23.79
C ARG A 609 -25.52 23.04 22.73
N LEU A 610 -25.98 22.99 21.49
CA LEU A 610 -25.28 23.55 20.35
C LEU A 610 -24.92 25.02 20.51
N GLU A 611 -25.80 25.80 21.20
CA GLU A 611 -25.59 27.19 21.51
C GLU A 611 -24.34 27.46 22.37
N ASN A 612 -23.96 26.46 23.21
CA ASN A 612 -22.81 26.56 24.11
C ASN A 612 -21.50 26.16 23.44
N ILE A 613 -21.57 25.36 22.40
CA ILE A 613 -20.41 24.75 21.71
C ILE A 613 -20.32 25.15 20.23
N GLU A 614 -21.10 26.16 19.78
CA GLU A 614 -21.18 26.56 18.37
C GLU A 614 -19.81 26.93 17.79
N SER A 615 -18.95 27.58 18.56
CA SER A 615 -17.59 27.96 18.13
C SER A 615 -16.68 26.76 17.82
N VAL A 616 -16.84 25.66 18.56
CA VAL A 616 -16.07 24.41 18.33
C VAL A 616 -16.79 23.45 17.39
N ALA A 617 -18.12 23.44 17.38
CA ALA A 617 -18.92 22.63 16.45
C ALA A 617 -18.76 23.06 14.98
N SER A 618 -18.33 24.31 14.74
CA SER A 618 -17.98 24.81 13.39
C SER A 618 -16.62 24.34 12.88
N LEU A 619 -15.78 23.74 13.74
CA LEU A 619 -14.45 23.22 13.37
C LEU A 619 -14.60 21.87 12.60
N VAL A 620 -15.08 21.94 11.37
CA VAL A 620 -15.16 20.81 10.45
C VAL A 620 -14.20 21.11 9.30
N PRO A 621 -13.29 20.20 8.96
CA PRO A 621 -12.34 20.38 7.86
C PRO A 621 -13.05 20.75 6.55
N GLU A 622 -12.46 21.68 5.79
CA GLU A 622 -13.01 22.13 4.51
C GLU A 622 -13.13 20.97 3.52
N GLY A 623 -14.27 20.91 2.82
CA GLY A 623 -14.56 19.85 1.85
C GLY A 623 -15.12 18.56 2.45
N LEU A 624 -15.26 18.45 3.77
CA LEU A 624 -15.84 17.28 4.42
C LEU A 624 -17.36 17.42 4.55
N THR A 625 -18.12 16.49 3.97
CA THR A 625 -19.58 16.45 4.11
C THR A 625 -19.97 15.33 5.08
N LEU A 626 -20.72 15.68 6.14
CA LEU A 626 -21.21 14.75 7.16
C LEU A 626 -22.72 14.63 7.11
N GLU A 627 -23.24 13.46 6.78
CA GLU A 627 -24.67 13.15 6.78
C GLU A 627 -25.02 12.21 7.92
N PHE A 628 -25.35 12.76 9.07
CA PHE A 628 -25.76 11.97 10.24
C PHE A 628 -27.15 11.40 10.07
N ALA A 629 -27.32 10.12 10.42
CA ALA A 629 -28.62 9.44 10.45
C ALA A 629 -29.59 10.07 11.46
N ALA A 630 -29.05 10.66 12.53
CA ALA A 630 -29.74 11.48 13.53
C ALA A 630 -28.74 12.34 14.31
N THR A 631 -29.23 13.41 14.91
CA THR A 631 -28.47 14.29 15.81
C THR A 631 -29.19 14.45 17.13
N ALA A 632 -28.47 14.46 18.24
CA ALA A 632 -28.97 14.69 19.59
C ALA A 632 -27.97 15.57 20.37
N ALA A 633 -28.41 16.24 21.41
CA ALA A 633 -27.56 16.97 22.34
C ALA A 633 -27.77 16.45 23.77
N PHE A 634 -26.69 16.43 24.55
CA PHE A 634 -26.75 16.11 25.96
C PHE A 634 -27.17 17.36 26.75
N GLU A 635 -28.32 17.30 27.40
CA GLU A 635 -28.89 18.37 28.19
C GLU A 635 -28.80 18.07 29.70
N GLY A 636 -27.73 17.43 30.14
CA GLY A 636 -27.55 17.07 31.55
C GLY A 636 -28.31 15.84 32.02
N ASN A 637 -29.01 15.13 31.12
CA ASN A 637 -29.75 13.90 31.44
C ASN A 637 -29.38 12.73 30.54
N LEU A 638 -28.53 11.82 31.05
CA LEU A 638 -28.02 10.66 30.31
C LEU A 638 -29.14 9.71 29.82
N ASP A 639 -30.17 9.44 30.63
CA ASP A 639 -31.28 8.54 30.28
C ASP A 639 -32.10 9.07 29.10
N GLN A 640 -32.29 10.40 29.03
CA GLN A 640 -32.96 11.04 27.90
C GLN A 640 -32.13 10.93 26.63
N THR A 641 -30.81 11.16 26.71
CA THR A 641 -29.88 11.04 25.59
C THR A 641 -29.83 9.58 25.08
N VAL A 642 -29.69 8.59 25.97
CA VAL A 642 -29.75 7.16 25.63
C VAL A 642 -31.08 6.79 24.97
N SER A 643 -32.18 7.33 25.47
CA SER A 643 -33.51 7.08 24.88
C SER A 643 -33.62 7.69 23.49
N ALA A 644 -33.02 8.87 23.24
CA ALA A 644 -32.96 9.50 21.92
C ALA A 644 -32.12 8.65 20.96
N ILE A 645 -30.94 8.20 21.38
CA ILE A 645 -30.04 7.32 20.61
C ILE A 645 -30.76 6.04 20.22
N ARG A 646 -31.40 5.33 21.18
CA ARG A 646 -32.13 4.10 20.92
C ARG A 646 -33.32 4.29 19.96
N ARG A 647 -34.05 5.42 20.06
CA ARG A 647 -35.09 5.77 19.08
C ARG A 647 -34.53 6.01 17.69
N ALA A 648 -33.42 6.75 17.58
CA ALA A 648 -32.74 7.00 16.32
C ALA A 648 -32.25 5.69 15.67
N ALA A 649 -31.54 4.85 16.41
CA ALA A 649 -31.06 3.57 15.95
C ALA A 649 -32.21 2.64 15.48
N LYS A 650 -33.35 2.66 16.18
CA LYS A 650 -34.52 1.94 15.75
C LYS A 650 -35.11 2.50 14.45
N GLN A 651 -35.19 3.83 14.30
CA GLN A 651 -35.68 4.45 13.07
C GLN A 651 -34.79 4.09 11.88
N VAL A 652 -33.45 4.10 12.05
CA VAL A 652 -32.47 3.67 11.07
C VAL A 652 -32.73 2.22 10.67
N ALA A 653 -32.80 1.31 11.65
CA ALA A 653 -33.06 -0.11 11.40
C ALA A 653 -34.42 -0.33 10.69
N ASP A 654 -35.48 0.37 11.12
CA ASP A 654 -36.81 0.28 10.49
C ASP A 654 -36.79 0.82 9.03
N LYS A 655 -36.01 1.85 8.73
CA LYS A 655 -35.80 2.38 7.37
C LYS A 655 -35.14 1.33 6.48
N HIS A 656 -34.10 0.65 6.97
CA HIS A 656 -33.43 -0.42 6.24
C HIS A 656 -34.33 -1.66 6.07
N ASN A 657 -35.06 -2.07 7.11
CA ASN A 657 -35.95 -3.24 7.08
C ASN A 657 -37.13 -3.07 6.10
N LYS A 658 -37.62 -1.84 5.86
CA LYS A 658 -38.67 -1.55 4.87
C LYS A 658 -38.21 -1.68 3.43
N LYS A 659 -36.91 -1.59 3.17
CA LYS A 659 -36.31 -1.60 1.84
C LYS A 659 -35.87 -3.01 1.38
N LYS A 660 -35.87 -4.05 2.23
CA LYS A 660 -35.35 -5.40 1.89
C LYS A 660 -36.22 -6.56 2.32
N GLN A 661 -36.29 -7.59 1.46
CA GLN A 661 -36.60 -8.98 1.82
C GLN A 661 -35.25 -9.66 2.15
N GLY A 662 -34.89 -9.80 3.43
CA GLY A 662 -33.64 -10.42 3.87
C GLY A 662 -33.45 -10.36 5.40
N ALA A 663 -32.24 -10.60 5.90
CA ALA A 663 -31.94 -10.50 7.33
C ALA A 663 -32.27 -9.08 7.85
N LYS A 664 -33.00 -9.02 8.98
CA LYS A 664 -33.41 -7.74 9.58
C LYS A 664 -32.21 -6.98 10.11
N ALA A 665 -32.12 -5.69 9.79
CA ALA A 665 -31.11 -4.80 10.39
C ALA A 665 -31.35 -4.69 11.90
N SER A 666 -30.26 -4.74 12.67
CA SER A 666 -30.31 -4.59 14.13
C SER A 666 -30.59 -3.12 14.51
N ALA A 667 -31.41 -2.93 15.51
CA ALA A 667 -31.62 -1.62 16.13
C ALA A 667 -30.58 -1.30 17.24
N ALA A 668 -29.60 -2.18 17.45
CA ALA A 668 -28.55 -1.99 18.45
C ALA A 668 -27.44 -1.05 17.93
N VAL A 669 -26.97 -0.17 18.81
CA VAL A 669 -25.73 0.58 18.60
C VAL A 669 -24.56 -0.39 18.79
N CYS A 670 -23.63 -0.44 17.84
CA CYS A 670 -22.48 -1.35 17.89
C CYS A 670 -21.21 -0.69 18.47
N ALA A 671 -21.10 0.64 18.44
CA ALA A 671 -19.97 1.37 19.03
C ALA A 671 -20.33 2.83 19.36
N VAL A 672 -19.56 3.42 20.27
CA VAL A 672 -19.57 4.85 20.58
C VAL A 672 -18.13 5.34 20.51
N PHE A 673 -17.89 6.46 19.81
CA PHE A 673 -16.59 7.09 19.68
C PHE A 673 -16.62 8.50 20.29
N ALA A 674 -15.56 8.88 20.99
CA ALA A 674 -15.29 10.27 21.32
C ALA A 674 -14.62 10.93 20.12
N GLY A 675 -15.29 11.89 19.47
CA GLY A 675 -14.75 12.63 18.33
C GLY A 675 -13.80 13.73 18.78
N ALA A 676 -14.12 14.42 19.87
CA ALA A 676 -13.32 15.51 20.41
C ALA A 676 -13.13 15.39 21.92
N GLU A 677 -12.26 16.24 22.47
CA GLU A 677 -11.87 16.23 23.87
C GLU A 677 -13.06 16.41 24.83
N LEU A 678 -14.01 17.29 24.49
CA LEU A 678 -15.22 17.54 25.30
C LEU A 678 -16.10 16.31 25.41
N GLY A 679 -16.17 15.50 24.36
CA GLY A 679 -17.03 14.32 24.26
C GLY A 679 -16.57 13.09 25.05
N VAL A 680 -15.33 13.06 25.56
CA VAL A 680 -14.73 11.87 26.19
C VAL A 680 -15.56 11.35 27.36
N LYS A 681 -15.93 12.20 28.32
CA LYS A 681 -16.72 11.79 29.50
C LYS A 681 -18.11 11.26 29.12
N LEU A 682 -18.76 11.91 28.16
CA LEU A 682 -20.09 11.50 27.70
C LEU A 682 -19.99 10.18 26.89
N ALA A 683 -18.97 10.03 26.08
CA ALA A 683 -18.73 8.79 25.34
C ALA A 683 -18.53 7.59 26.29
N ASP A 684 -17.68 7.74 27.32
CA ASP A 684 -17.49 6.73 28.35
C ASP A 684 -18.81 6.35 29.05
N ALA A 685 -19.62 7.32 29.43
CA ALA A 685 -20.91 7.11 30.06
C ALA A 685 -21.93 6.43 29.13
N LEU A 686 -21.95 6.79 27.84
CA LEU A 686 -22.84 6.16 26.85
C LEU A 686 -22.43 4.71 26.56
N ILE A 687 -21.12 4.43 26.48
CA ILE A 687 -20.58 3.07 26.30
C ILE A 687 -21.07 2.16 27.43
N ASP A 688 -20.92 2.60 28.68
CA ASP A 688 -21.35 1.85 29.86
C ASP A 688 -22.85 1.57 29.88
N VAL A 689 -23.69 2.60 29.71
CA VAL A 689 -25.18 2.45 29.76
C VAL A 689 -25.72 1.67 28.56
N LEU A 690 -25.03 1.68 27.43
CA LEU A 690 -25.38 0.87 26.25
C LEU A 690 -24.85 -0.56 26.34
N GLY A 691 -24.04 -0.88 27.36
CA GLY A 691 -23.47 -2.21 27.57
C GLY A 691 -22.43 -2.61 26.52
N LEU A 692 -21.65 -1.63 26.03
CA LEU A 692 -20.58 -1.83 25.04
C LEU A 692 -19.22 -2.02 25.73
N GLU A 693 -18.28 -2.65 25.03
CA GLU A 693 -16.90 -2.72 25.50
C GLU A 693 -16.24 -1.32 25.41
N GLY A 694 -15.69 -0.86 26.53
CA GLY A 694 -15.15 0.49 26.64
C GLY A 694 -13.94 0.58 27.57
N ASN A 695 -13.62 1.81 27.94
CA ASN A 695 -12.58 2.13 28.89
C ASN A 695 -13.10 1.99 30.33
N VAL A 696 -12.19 1.91 31.29
CA VAL A 696 -12.57 1.80 32.73
C VAL A 696 -13.29 3.07 33.18
N LEU A 697 -14.59 2.96 33.48
CA LEU A 697 -15.46 4.15 33.74
C LEU A 697 -15.00 4.96 34.96
N GLU A 698 -14.53 4.30 35.99
CA GLU A 698 -14.03 4.92 37.24
C GLU A 698 -12.89 5.91 36.99
N HIS A 699 -12.12 5.73 35.90
CA HIS A 699 -11.01 6.60 35.50
C HIS A 699 -11.43 7.69 34.49
N SER A 700 -12.71 7.79 34.11
CA SER A 700 -13.16 8.73 33.10
C SER A 700 -12.80 10.19 33.43
N ASN A 701 -12.90 10.61 34.72
CA ASN A 701 -12.46 11.92 35.15
C ASN A 701 -10.93 12.12 35.04
N ALA A 702 -10.15 11.07 35.34
CA ALA A 702 -8.69 11.12 35.24
C ALA A 702 -8.18 11.22 33.79
N ARG A 703 -9.00 10.82 32.79
CA ARG A 703 -8.71 11.01 31.38
C ARG A 703 -8.95 12.45 30.88
N ARG A 704 -9.50 13.35 31.74
CA ARG A 704 -9.81 14.75 31.40
C ARG A 704 -9.15 15.77 32.33
N ASP A 705 -9.19 15.54 33.61
CA ASP A 705 -8.58 16.45 34.62
C ASP A 705 -7.08 16.14 34.74
N LYS A 706 -6.23 17.08 34.32
CA LYS A 706 -4.76 16.93 34.29
C LYS A 706 -4.16 16.63 35.68
N TYR A 707 -4.79 17.14 36.76
CA TYR A 707 -4.36 16.84 38.12
C TYR A 707 -4.69 15.39 38.48
N LEU A 708 -5.95 14.97 38.29
CA LEU A 708 -6.36 13.58 38.56
C LEU A 708 -5.57 12.60 37.70
N MET A 709 -5.28 12.93 36.47
CA MET A 709 -4.43 12.16 35.56
C MET A 709 -3.07 11.87 36.21
N GLY A 710 -2.34 12.89 36.62
CA GLY A 710 -1.03 12.75 37.25
C GLY A 710 -1.08 11.96 38.57
N GLU A 711 -2.13 12.18 39.42
CA GLU A 711 -2.29 11.42 40.66
C GLU A 711 -2.63 9.95 40.44
N THR A 712 -3.46 9.65 39.43
CA THR A 712 -3.76 8.26 39.05
C THR A 712 -2.50 7.52 38.60
N LEU A 713 -1.64 8.15 37.79
CA LEU A 713 -0.34 7.58 37.40
C LEU A 713 0.56 7.33 38.61
N ARG A 714 0.62 8.29 39.54
CA ARG A 714 1.44 8.16 40.76
C ARG A 714 0.98 7.01 41.63
N LEU A 715 -0.35 6.83 41.80
CA LEU A 715 -0.93 5.72 42.52
C LEU A 715 -0.66 4.37 41.85
N ALA A 716 -0.60 4.33 40.53
CA ALA A 716 -0.24 3.14 39.77
C ALA A 716 1.28 2.87 39.72
N GLY A 717 2.11 3.69 40.37
CA GLY A 717 3.57 3.57 40.37
C GLY A 717 4.22 3.97 39.03
N VAL A 718 3.50 4.68 38.17
CA VAL A 718 4.01 5.26 36.94
C VAL A 718 4.58 6.64 37.25
N ARG A 719 5.75 7.00 36.69
CA ARG A 719 6.34 8.31 36.88
C ARG A 719 5.35 9.40 36.44
N ALA A 720 5.09 10.37 37.30
CA ALA A 720 4.22 11.49 37.02
C ALA A 720 4.91 12.81 37.45
N VAL A 721 4.56 13.89 36.75
CA VAL A 721 5.04 15.24 37.04
C VAL A 721 4.72 15.64 38.48
N LYS A 722 5.62 16.37 39.16
CA LYS A 722 5.30 16.96 40.46
C LYS A 722 4.32 18.08 40.29
N GLN A 723 3.22 18.06 41.04
CA GLN A 723 2.12 18.97 40.85
C GLN A 723 1.31 19.25 42.11
N VAL A 724 0.56 20.37 42.05
CA VAL A 724 -0.46 20.72 43.04
C VAL A 724 -1.66 21.37 42.33
N LYS A 725 -2.86 21.05 42.78
CA LYS A 725 -4.10 21.72 42.44
C LYS A 725 -4.38 22.77 43.54
N ALA A 726 -4.19 24.03 43.23
CA ALA A 726 -4.34 25.13 44.19
C ALA A 726 -5.60 25.95 43.93
N LYS A 727 -6.38 26.18 44.97
CA LYS A 727 -7.54 27.07 44.96
C LYS A 727 -7.23 28.43 45.54
N THR A 728 -6.10 28.55 46.22
CA THR A 728 -5.64 29.80 46.86
C THR A 728 -4.16 30.01 46.53
N TRP A 729 -3.72 31.26 46.50
CA TRP A 729 -2.32 31.57 46.31
C TRP A 729 -1.42 30.96 47.41
N ALA A 730 -1.91 30.95 48.68
CA ALA A 730 -1.13 30.38 49.78
C ALA A 730 -0.77 28.89 49.56
N GLU A 731 -1.70 28.08 48.95
CA GLU A 731 -1.42 26.69 48.58
C GLU A 731 -0.39 26.64 47.45
N ALA A 732 -0.52 27.49 46.41
CA ALA A 732 0.41 27.57 45.30
C ALA A 732 1.82 27.98 45.77
N GLU A 733 1.94 29.02 46.59
CA GLU A 733 3.20 29.52 47.13
C GLU A 733 3.89 28.49 48.03
N ALA A 734 3.12 27.76 48.85
CA ALA A 734 3.65 26.69 49.69
C ALA A 734 4.25 25.57 48.84
N PHE A 735 3.55 25.13 47.79
CA PHE A 735 4.09 24.12 46.88
C PHE A 735 5.38 24.57 46.19
N ILE A 736 5.42 25.80 45.65
CA ILE A 736 6.62 26.34 44.99
C ILE A 736 7.80 26.39 45.96
N THR A 737 7.58 26.96 47.15
CA THR A 737 8.69 27.28 48.10
C THR A 737 9.11 26.10 48.98
N GLN A 738 8.19 25.17 49.28
CA GLN A 738 8.45 24.09 50.23
C GLN A 738 8.67 22.73 49.53
N ASP A 739 7.90 22.44 48.48
CA ASP A 739 7.91 21.12 47.82
C ASP A 739 8.75 21.12 46.53
N LEU A 740 8.53 22.10 45.64
CA LEU A 740 9.18 22.14 44.35
C LEU A 740 10.59 22.70 44.40
N LYS A 741 10.78 23.87 45.02
CA LYS A 741 12.07 24.59 45.18
C LYS A 741 12.87 24.66 43.87
N PRO A 742 12.32 25.24 42.83
CA PRO A 742 12.93 25.18 41.51
C PRO A 742 14.20 26.03 41.44
N GLU A 743 15.31 25.44 40.90
CA GLU A 743 16.57 26.12 40.61
C GLU A 743 17.08 25.68 39.21
N PRO A 744 17.05 26.55 38.18
CA PRO A 744 16.53 27.92 38.19
C PRO A 744 15.03 27.97 38.50
N PHE A 745 14.52 29.17 38.84
CA PHE A 745 13.08 29.31 39.06
C PHE A 745 12.30 29.14 37.76
N GLU A 746 11.66 27.98 37.62
CA GLU A 746 10.85 27.60 36.48
C GLU A 746 9.65 26.77 36.95
N VAL A 747 8.44 27.34 36.84
CA VAL A 747 7.19 26.68 37.26
C VAL A 747 6.13 26.86 36.20
N VAL A 748 5.44 25.80 35.84
CA VAL A 748 4.33 25.84 34.87
C VAL A 748 3.01 26.00 35.61
N LEU A 749 2.24 26.99 35.22
CA LEU A 749 0.85 27.21 35.67
C LEU A 749 -0.10 27.00 34.50
N LYS A 750 -1.19 26.30 34.72
CA LYS A 750 -2.19 26.01 33.70
C LYS A 750 -3.58 25.68 34.28
N PRO A 751 -4.66 25.76 33.49
CA PRO A 751 -5.97 25.23 33.86
C PRO A 751 -5.97 23.70 34.02
N LEU A 752 -6.91 23.18 34.79
CA LEU A 752 -7.08 21.71 34.98
C LEU A 752 -7.59 21.01 33.71
N GLU A 753 -8.55 21.63 33.04
CA GLU A 753 -9.13 21.18 31.78
C GLU A 753 -9.03 22.32 30.77
N SER A 754 -8.23 22.19 29.72
CA SER A 754 -8.02 23.14 28.63
C SER A 754 -7.50 22.42 27.40
N ALA A 755 -7.43 23.08 26.24
CA ALA A 755 -6.88 22.57 25.01
C ALA A 755 -5.95 23.61 24.35
N GLY A 756 -5.01 23.16 23.48
CA GLY A 756 -4.23 24.04 22.61
C GLY A 756 -3.26 25.01 23.28
N THR A 757 -2.71 24.68 24.43
CA THR A 757 -1.82 25.52 25.25
C THR A 757 -2.45 26.80 25.82
N GLU A 758 -3.78 26.93 25.80
CA GLU A 758 -4.44 28.08 26.39
C GLU A 758 -4.12 28.21 27.86
N ASP A 759 -3.70 29.44 28.28
CA ASP A 759 -3.30 29.77 29.66
C ASP A 759 -2.21 28.83 30.25
N VAL A 760 -1.39 28.19 29.42
CA VAL A 760 -0.20 27.45 29.87
C VAL A 760 0.98 28.39 29.92
N VAL A 761 1.42 28.78 31.11
CA VAL A 761 2.47 29.79 31.33
C VAL A 761 3.65 29.21 32.09
N LEU A 762 4.85 29.36 31.52
CA LEU A 762 6.12 29.16 32.25
C LEU A 762 6.46 30.43 33.00
N CYS A 763 6.42 30.40 34.32
CA CYS A 763 6.76 31.51 35.20
C CYS A 763 8.22 31.41 35.65
N LEU A 764 8.96 32.50 35.53
CA LEU A 764 10.38 32.62 35.84
C LEU A 764 10.65 33.36 37.15
N SER A 765 9.61 33.75 37.85
CA SER A 765 9.67 34.33 39.19
C SER A 765 8.39 34.06 39.98
N ILE A 766 8.47 34.22 41.31
CA ILE A 766 7.32 34.03 42.21
C ILE A 766 6.24 35.09 41.96
N GLU A 767 6.63 36.32 41.59
CA GLU A 767 5.73 37.41 41.25
C GLU A 767 4.99 37.14 39.93
N GLU A 768 5.67 36.55 38.98
CA GLU A 768 5.04 36.12 37.71
C GLU A 768 4.07 34.96 37.95
N ALA A 769 4.46 33.96 38.75
CA ALA A 769 3.58 32.86 39.13
C ALA A 769 2.31 33.37 39.83
N LYS A 770 2.44 34.36 40.71
CA LYS A 770 1.26 34.94 41.37
C LYS A 770 0.33 35.66 40.39
N ARG A 771 0.87 36.47 39.48
CA ARG A 771 0.04 37.17 38.48
C ARG A 771 -0.69 36.20 37.57
N THR A 772 0.02 35.15 37.15
CA THR A 772 -0.55 34.10 36.32
C THR A 772 -1.64 33.31 37.07
N PHE A 773 -1.40 32.99 38.34
CA PHE A 773 -2.40 32.32 39.18
C PHE A 773 -3.68 33.13 39.26
N ASP A 774 -3.56 34.45 39.58
CA ASP A 774 -4.70 35.37 39.70
C ASP A 774 -5.40 35.56 38.33
N GLY A 775 -4.69 35.45 37.21
CA GLY A 775 -5.22 35.54 35.86
C GLY A 775 -5.98 34.30 35.36
N ILE A 776 -5.62 33.10 35.87
CA ILE A 776 -6.28 31.84 35.50
C ILE A 776 -7.49 31.56 36.40
N LEU A 777 -7.36 31.76 37.70
CA LEU A 777 -8.40 31.43 38.68
C LEU A 777 -9.69 32.20 38.42
N GLY A 778 -10.81 31.49 38.28
CA GLY A 778 -12.15 32.09 38.06
C GLY A 778 -12.41 32.51 36.62
N LYS A 779 -11.42 32.43 35.69
CA LYS A 779 -11.61 32.73 34.26
C LYS A 779 -12.42 31.60 33.60
N ILE A 780 -13.25 31.92 32.63
CA ILE A 780 -13.85 30.95 31.70
C ILE A 780 -12.86 30.78 30.55
N ASN A 781 -12.40 29.55 30.33
CA ASN A 781 -11.45 29.21 29.28
C ASN A 781 -12.13 29.01 27.90
N GLY A 782 -11.35 28.80 26.85
CA GLY A 782 -11.83 28.63 25.47
C GLY A 782 -12.75 27.41 25.23
N LEU A 783 -12.78 26.47 26.17
CA LEU A 783 -13.74 25.37 26.20
C LEU A 783 -15.05 25.68 26.91
N GLY A 784 -15.25 26.93 27.38
CA GLY A 784 -16.42 27.35 28.14
C GLY A 784 -16.44 26.88 29.61
N ILE A 785 -15.31 26.37 30.13
CA ILE A 785 -15.19 25.83 31.49
C ILE A 785 -14.62 26.90 32.41
N GLN A 786 -15.27 27.13 33.59
CA GLN A 786 -14.76 28.01 34.62
C GLN A 786 -13.60 27.34 35.39
N ASN A 787 -12.47 28.02 35.52
CA ASN A 787 -11.30 27.53 36.22
C ASN A 787 -11.44 27.71 37.75
N ASP A 788 -11.98 26.69 38.44
CA ASP A 788 -12.18 26.73 39.93
C ASP A 788 -10.89 26.50 40.72
N ALA A 789 -9.81 26.15 40.05
CA ALA A 789 -8.47 25.96 40.62
C ALA A 789 -7.41 26.15 39.53
N VAL A 790 -6.18 26.33 39.93
CA VAL A 790 -5.01 26.41 39.06
C VAL A 790 -4.12 25.20 39.31
N LEU A 791 -3.62 24.56 38.25
CA LEU A 791 -2.65 23.50 38.30
C LEU A 791 -1.23 24.09 38.21
N LEU A 792 -0.41 23.81 39.21
CA LEU A 792 1.01 24.12 39.20
C LEU A 792 1.82 22.82 39.04
N GLN A 793 2.80 22.87 38.15
CA GLN A 793 3.67 21.72 37.85
C GLN A 793 5.14 22.12 37.80
N GLU A 794 6.02 21.18 38.08
CA GLU A 794 7.45 21.34 37.74
C GLU A 794 7.60 21.57 36.24
N TYR A 795 8.56 22.40 35.86
CA TYR A 795 8.93 22.51 34.45
C TYR A 795 9.72 21.27 33.99
N LEU A 796 9.28 20.65 32.92
CA LEU A 796 9.94 19.48 32.32
C LEU A 796 10.81 19.95 31.16
N GLU A 797 12.15 19.93 31.35
CA GLU A 797 13.10 20.25 30.31
C GLU A 797 13.25 19.05 29.35
N GLY A 798 13.38 19.30 28.06
CA GLY A 798 13.63 18.31 27.03
C GLY A 798 12.65 18.34 25.87
N ASP A 799 12.96 17.55 24.85
CA ASP A 799 12.12 17.40 23.69
C ASP A 799 10.76 16.77 24.04
N GLU A 800 9.73 17.24 23.38
CA GLU A 800 8.36 16.76 23.55
C GLU A 800 7.94 15.91 22.37
N TYR A 801 7.38 14.75 22.67
CA TYR A 801 6.91 13.79 21.69
C TYR A 801 5.45 13.45 21.92
N VAL A 802 4.76 13.15 20.84
CA VAL A 802 3.43 12.56 20.84
C VAL A 802 3.53 11.09 20.51
N VAL A 803 2.88 10.27 21.28
CA VAL A 803 2.70 8.83 20.99
C VAL A 803 1.21 8.60 20.77
N ASP A 804 0.81 8.62 19.51
CA ASP A 804 -0.55 8.29 19.09
C ASP A 804 -0.73 6.78 19.10
N THR A 805 -1.72 6.31 19.83
CA THR A 805 -1.99 4.88 20.02
C THR A 805 -3.41 4.51 19.69
N VAL A 806 -3.65 3.22 19.47
CA VAL A 806 -4.97 2.59 19.44
C VAL A 806 -4.96 1.36 20.31
N SER A 807 -6.06 1.09 21.00
CA SER A 807 -6.18 0.00 21.95
C SER A 807 -7.40 -0.88 21.65
N ARG A 808 -7.26 -2.19 21.88
CA ARG A 808 -8.36 -3.15 21.84
C ARG A 808 -8.22 -4.12 23.00
N ASN A 809 -9.21 -4.15 23.91
CA ASN A 809 -9.23 -5.04 25.09
C ASN A 809 -7.97 -4.96 25.96
N GLY A 810 -7.27 -3.80 25.97
CA GLY A 810 -6.03 -3.58 26.68
C GLY A 810 -4.76 -4.00 25.93
N GLU A 811 -4.86 -4.46 24.71
CA GLU A 811 -3.73 -4.53 23.78
C GLU A 811 -3.53 -3.17 23.13
N HIS A 812 -2.32 -2.62 23.21
CA HIS A 812 -1.98 -1.29 22.72
C HIS A 812 -1.06 -1.37 21.51
N LYS A 813 -1.31 -0.55 20.49
CA LYS A 813 -0.46 -0.41 19.31
C LYS A 813 -0.22 1.07 19.02
N VAL A 814 0.95 1.38 18.49
CA VAL A 814 1.32 2.75 18.12
C VAL A 814 0.90 3.02 16.69
N ALA A 815 0.06 4.04 16.51
CA ALA A 815 -0.37 4.49 15.19
C ALA A 815 0.62 5.47 14.56
N ALA A 816 1.17 6.40 15.34
CA ALA A 816 2.15 7.37 14.89
C ALA A 816 2.97 7.91 16.06
N ILE A 817 4.15 8.46 15.77
CA ILE A 817 4.96 9.16 16.75
C ILE A 817 5.43 10.47 16.12
N TRP A 818 5.20 11.55 16.87
CA TRP A 818 5.56 12.89 16.42
C TRP A 818 6.50 13.56 17.39
N LYS A 819 7.47 14.29 16.89
CA LYS A 819 8.29 15.20 17.67
C LYS A 819 7.75 16.62 17.47
N TYR A 820 7.36 17.28 18.54
CA TYR A 820 6.94 18.68 18.51
C TYR A 820 8.14 19.62 18.41
N ASP A 821 8.02 20.66 17.58
CA ASP A 821 8.91 21.81 17.56
C ASP A 821 8.17 22.98 18.23
N LYS A 822 8.41 23.14 19.53
CA LYS A 822 7.88 24.25 20.32
C LYS A 822 9.02 25.21 20.67
N ARG A 823 8.87 26.50 20.40
CA ARG A 823 9.92 27.50 20.62
C ARG A 823 9.41 28.69 21.42
N ARG A 824 10.34 29.35 22.08
CA ARG A 824 10.06 30.62 22.76
C ARG A 824 10.16 31.77 21.75
N VAL A 825 9.06 32.40 21.42
CA VAL A 825 8.98 33.52 20.47
C VAL A 825 7.80 34.46 20.81
N ASN A 826 7.86 35.71 20.41
CA ASN A 826 6.81 36.71 20.65
C ASN A 826 6.38 36.82 22.12
N ASN A 827 7.32 36.66 23.06
CA ASN A 827 7.11 36.58 24.51
C ASN A 827 6.24 35.44 25.04
N ALA A 828 5.93 34.43 24.18
CA ALA A 828 5.26 33.20 24.57
C ALA A 828 6.29 32.05 24.62
N ALA A 829 6.14 31.17 25.64
CA ALA A 829 7.14 30.10 25.91
C ALA A 829 6.98 28.86 25.03
N PHE A 830 5.77 28.61 24.52
CA PHE A 830 5.41 27.33 23.89
C PHE A 830 4.71 27.52 22.54
N VAL A 831 5.27 28.35 21.64
CA VAL A 831 4.73 28.56 20.31
C VAL A 831 5.05 27.35 19.45
N TYR A 832 4.03 26.76 18.82
CA TYR A 832 4.19 25.65 17.90
C TYR A 832 4.80 26.12 16.59
N PHE A 833 5.93 25.53 16.22
CA PHE A 833 6.55 25.65 14.91
C PHE A 833 6.22 24.43 14.03
N GLY A 834 5.76 23.35 14.61
CA GLY A 834 5.26 22.19 13.88
C GLY A 834 5.48 20.87 14.59
N LEU A 835 5.23 19.81 13.87
CA LEU A 835 5.44 18.44 14.32
C LEU A 835 6.05 17.62 13.18
N SER A 836 7.01 16.78 13.51
CA SER A 836 7.69 15.90 12.56
C SER A 836 7.52 14.45 12.95
N MET A 837 7.17 13.59 11.98
CA MET A 837 7.05 12.16 12.25
C MET A 837 8.42 11.51 12.47
N VAL A 838 8.53 10.69 13.50
CA VAL A 838 9.76 9.98 13.87
C VAL A 838 9.53 8.48 14.02
N PRO A 839 10.54 7.65 13.70
CA PRO A 839 10.44 6.20 13.86
C PRO A 839 10.58 5.79 15.34
N ALA A 840 10.08 4.59 15.68
CA ALA A 840 10.21 3.98 17.01
C ALA A 840 11.64 3.45 17.24
N GLU A 841 12.60 4.34 17.48
CA GLU A 841 14.02 4.02 17.68
C GLU A 841 14.58 4.66 18.96
N GLY A 842 15.66 4.08 19.52
CA GLY A 842 16.36 4.64 20.69
C GLY A 842 15.43 4.91 21.87
N ILE A 843 15.49 6.14 22.42
CA ILE A 843 14.67 6.60 23.56
C ILE A 843 13.18 6.59 23.29
N ILE A 844 12.77 6.62 22.01
CA ILE A 844 11.36 6.58 21.61
C ILE A 844 10.71 5.26 22.05
N ASN A 845 11.44 4.14 22.00
CA ASN A 845 10.91 2.88 22.50
C ASN A 845 10.60 2.92 24.00
N GLU A 846 11.44 3.61 24.81
CA GLU A 846 11.17 3.79 26.23
C GLU A 846 9.95 4.68 26.49
N MET A 847 9.72 5.68 25.62
CA MET A 847 8.52 6.51 25.67
C MET A 847 7.26 5.71 25.32
N ILE A 848 7.33 4.84 24.33
CA ILE A 848 6.22 3.94 23.96
C ILE A 848 5.90 3.00 25.12
N ASP A 849 6.90 2.35 25.72
CA ASP A 849 6.71 1.46 26.86
C ASP A 849 6.16 2.20 28.09
N TYR A 850 6.54 3.44 28.25
CA TYR A 850 5.97 4.31 29.27
C TYR A 850 4.52 4.68 28.94
N GLN A 851 4.23 5.06 27.71
CA GLN A 851 2.88 5.40 27.26
C GLN A 851 1.91 4.22 27.46
N PHE A 852 2.31 2.99 27.14
CA PHE A 852 1.46 1.81 27.38
C PHE A 852 1.12 1.66 28.86
N ARG A 853 2.09 1.86 29.78
CA ARG A 853 1.82 1.86 31.23
C ARG A 853 0.90 3.01 31.66
N VAL A 854 0.97 4.15 30.99
CA VAL A 854 0.04 5.29 31.19
C VAL A 854 -1.37 4.88 30.80
N LEU A 855 -1.55 4.25 29.63
CA LEU A 855 -2.86 3.78 29.16
C LEU A 855 -3.47 2.76 30.14
N ASP A 856 -2.69 1.78 30.57
CA ASP A 856 -3.10 0.79 31.57
C ASP A 856 -3.55 1.47 32.88
N ALA A 857 -2.75 2.42 33.41
CA ALA A 857 -3.02 3.11 34.66
C ALA A 857 -4.29 3.97 34.59
N LEU A 858 -4.58 4.57 33.44
CA LEU A 858 -5.77 5.38 33.21
C LEU A 858 -6.98 4.55 32.71
N GLY A 859 -6.81 3.23 32.61
CA GLY A 859 -7.85 2.32 32.17
C GLY A 859 -8.31 2.54 30.74
N ILE A 860 -7.42 3.02 29.84
CA ILE A 860 -7.68 3.15 28.42
C ILE A 860 -7.46 1.80 27.76
N ARG A 861 -8.52 1.08 27.49
CA ARG A 861 -8.52 -0.31 26.98
C ARG A 861 -8.98 -0.43 25.55
N ASN A 862 -9.76 0.52 25.06
CA ASN A 862 -10.36 0.50 23.74
C ASN A 862 -10.34 1.88 23.09
N GLY A 863 -10.10 1.92 21.76
CA GLY A 863 -10.11 3.14 20.98
C GLY A 863 -8.77 3.90 20.98
N PRO A 864 -8.76 5.11 20.39
CA PRO A 864 -7.55 5.90 20.22
C PRO A 864 -7.13 6.63 21.49
N ALA A 865 -5.84 6.91 21.62
CA ALA A 865 -5.31 7.85 22.60
C ALA A 865 -4.14 8.65 22.03
N HIS A 866 -4.10 9.94 22.38
CA HIS A 866 -3.09 10.90 22.00
C HIS A 866 -2.30 11.29 23.25
N GLY A 867 -1.06 10.81 23.38
CA GLY A 867 -0.25 11.01 24.58
C GLY A 867 0.94 11.91 24.34
N GLU A 868 1.04 13.04 25.06
CA GLU A 868 2.18 13.96 25.05
C GLU A 868 3.17 13.59 26.14
N VAL A 869 4.41 13.25 25.74
CA VAL A 869 5.45 12.72 26.61
C VAL A 869 6.76 13.47 26.41
N LYS A 870 7.41 13.85 27.51
CA LYS A 870 8.79 14.36 27.46
C LYS A 870 9.78 13.34 28.01
N PHE A 871 10.99 13.36 27.46
CA PHE A 871 12.11 12.59 27.98
C PHE A 871 12.98 13.52 28.83
N CYS A 872 12.81 13.43 30.15
CA CYS A 872 13.38 14.36 31.11
C CYS A 872 14.16 13.59 32.19
N HIS A 873 15.41 14.03 32.48
CA HIS A 873 16.29 13.41 33.47
C HIS A 873 16.47 11.88 33.29
N GLY A 874 16.64 11.46 32.02
CA GLY A 874 16.93 10.07 31.67
C GLY A 874 15.73 9.12 31.71
N SER A 875 14.50 9.63 31.79
CA SER A 875 13.29 8.80 31.70
C SER A 875 12.07 9.59 31.20
N PRO A 876 11.07 8.91 30.59
CA PRO A 876 9.87 9.55 30.08
C PRO A 876 8.94 10.02 31.21
N VAL A 877 8.19 11.08 30.96
CA VAL A 877 7.17 11.63 31.84
C VAL A 877 6.03 12.23 31.01
N LEU A 878 4.80 11.97 31.43
CA LEU A 878 3.59 12.43 30.75
C LEU A 878 3.35 13.92 30.99
N ILE A 879 2.99 14.64 29.92
CA ILE A 879 2.40 15.97 29.96
C ILE A 879 0.89 15.86 30.06
N GLU A 880 0.29 15.13 29.11
CA GLU A 880 -1.14 14.78 29.12
C GLU A 880 -1.44 13.64 28.14
N VAL A 881 -2.60 13.01 28.30
CA VAL A 881 -3.14 12.06 27.34
C VAL A 881 -4.64 12.27 27.15
N GLY A 882 -5.08 12.44 25.91
CA GLY A 882 -6.49 12.51 25.52
C GLY A 882 -6.95 11.15 24.99
N SER A 883 -8.11 10.65 25.48
CA SER A 883 -8.73 9.39 25.01
C SER A 883 -9.56 9.61 23.73
N ARG A 884 -8.90 10.15 22.69
CA ARG A 884 -9.45 10.48 21.38
C ARG A 884 -8.33 10.52 20.35
N CYS A 885 -8.67 10.63 19.05
CA CYS A 885 -7.66 10.85 18.02
C CYS A 885 -6.87 12.15 18.19
N HIS A 886 -5.68 12.21 17.68
CA HIS A 886 -4.85 13.42 17.57
C HIS A 886 -5.69 14.58 16.99
N GLY A 887 -5.57 15.78 17.56
CA GLY A 887 -6.29 16.98 17.13
C GLY A 887 -5.79 17.55 15.79
N GLY A 888 -5.95 18.88 15.59
CA GLY A 888 -5.45 19.57 14.40
C GLY A 888 -6.24 19.25 13.13
N GLU A 889 -7.55 19.06 13.26
CA GLU A 889 -8.50 18.89 12.14
C GLU A 889 -8.14 17.75 11.15
N GLY A 890 -7.24 16.86 11.56
CA GLY A 890 -6.76 15.76 10.73
C GLY A 890 -5.73 16.16 9.67
N ALA A 891 -5.13 17.36 9.76
CA ALA A 891 -4.07 17.84 8.86
C ALA A 891 -2.87 16.88 8.78
N TRP A 892 -2.57 16.18 9.85
CA TRP A 892 -1.52 15.16 9.95
C TRP A 892 -1.87 13.82 9.24
N VAL A 893 -3.15 13.55 8.90
CA VAL A 893 -3.60 12.27 8.30
C VAL A 893 -2.90 11.97 6.98
N PRO A 894 -2.81 12.90 6.00
CA PRO A 894 -2.06 12.64 4.76
C PRO A 894 -0.58 12.35 5.00
N ILE A 895 0.04 13.02 5.98
CA ILE A 895 1.44 12.80 6.35
C ILE A 895 1.62 11.37 6.91
N ALA A 896 0.74 10.95 7.84
CA ALA A 896 0.78 9.62 8.43
C ALA A 896 0.62 8.53 7.36
N ASN A 897 -0.37 8.65 6.46
CA ASN A 897 -0.57 7.70 5.36
C ASN A 897 0.68 7.53 4.49
N ILE A 898 1.38 8.64 4.18
CA ILE A 898 2.61 8.60 3.36
C ILE A 898 3.80 8.04 4.15
N CYS A 899 3.92 8.40 5.43
CA CYS A 899 5.10 8.08 6.22
C CYS A 899 5.07 6.68 6.84
N VAL A 900 3.90 6.15 7.21
CA VAL A 900 3.75 4.83 7.85
C VAL A 900 2.76 3.90 7.16
N GLY A 901 2.00 4.37 6.15
CA GLY A 901 1.08 3.55 5.37
C GLY A 901 -0.35 3.44 5.95
N TYR A 902 -0.60 4.04 7.11
CA TYR A 902 -1.91 4.10 7.77
C TYR A 902 -1.97 5.35 8.69
N ASN A 903 -3.11 5.60 9.31
CA ASN A 903 -3.28 6.72 10.22
C ASN A 903 -4.08 6.33 11.46
N GLN A 904 -4.06 7.17 12.49
CA GLN A 904 -4.75 6.88 13.75
C GLN A 904 -6.28 6.83 13.60
N VAL A 905 -6.88 7.55 12.66
CA VAL A 905 -8.34 7.54 12.47
C VAL A 905 -8.81 6.19 11.96
N THR A 906 -8.20 5.67 10.88
CA THR A 906 -8.52 4.33 10.35
C THR A 906 -8.23 3.25 11.38
N ALA A 907 -7.08 3.33 12.05
CA ALA A 907 -6.69 2.40 13.11
C ALA A 907 -7.64 2.45 14.33
N ALA A 908 -8.20 3.61 14.67
CA ALA A 908 -9.18 3.75 15.74
C ALA A 908 -10.50 3.05 15.41
N VAL A 909 -10.98 3.17 14.17
CA VAL A 909 -12.15 2.44 13.69
C VAL A 909 -11.89 0.94 13.74
N ASP A 910 -10.74 0.49 13.27
CA ASP A 910 -10.34 -0.92 13.28
C ASP A 910 -10.25 -1.46 14.72
N SER A 911 -9.68 -0.71 15.64
CA SER A 911 -9.51 -1.15 17.03
C SER A 911 -10.83 -1.47 17.73
N ILE A 912 -11.93 -0.83 17.32
CA ILE A 912 -13.25 -1.04 17.93
C ILE A 912 -14.11 -2.00 17.10
N LEU A 913 -14.12 -1.83 15.77
CA LEU A 913 -15.09 -2.49 14.88
C LEU A 913 -14.52 -3.67 14.08
N ASP A 914 -13.19 -3.72 13.87
CA ASP A 914 -12.54 -4.78 13.09
C ASP A 914 -11.30 -5.33 13.80
N GLY A 915 -11.48 -6.41 14.58
CA GLY A 915 -10.38 -7.05 15.30
C GLY A 915 -9.34 -7.71 14.39
N GLU A 916 -9.71 -8.10 13.17
CA GLU A 916 -8.76 -8.69 12.21
C GLU A 916 -7.86 -7.60 11.59
N ALA A 917 -8.42 -6.45 11.26
CA ALA A 917 -7.66 -5.30 10.81
C ALA A 917 -6.74 -4.77 11.93
N PHE A 918 -7.26 -4.63 13.17
CA PHE A 918 -6.44 -4.25 14.31
C PHE A 918 -5.26 -5.21 14.55
N ALA A 919 -5.47 -6.53 14.42
CA ALA A 919 -4.41 -7.52 14.61
C ALA A 919 -3.27 -7.37 13.58
N LYS A 920 -3.56 -6.85 12.38
CA LYS A 920 -2.57 -6.61 11.32
C LYS A 920 -1.73 -5.36 11.54
N LEU A 921 -2.18 -4.40 12.37
CA LEU A 921 -1.40 -3.21 12.69
C LEU A 921 -0.11 -3.62 13.40
N THR A 922 0.98 -2.94 13.06
CA THR A 922 2.26 -3.16 13.76
C THR A 922 2.19 -2.64 15.19
N ASP A 923 2.91 -3.27 16.12
CA ASP A 923 2.97 -2.78 17.50
C ASP A 923 3.60 -1.38 17.56
N ARG A 924 4.59 -1.12 16.68
CA ARG A 924 5.37 0.14 16.62
C ARG A 924 5.87 0.43 15.21
N PRO A 925 5.79 1.65 14.69
CA PRO A 925 6.36 2.05 13.40
C PRO A 925 7.89 2.26 13.54
N ARG A 926 8.66 1.20 13.38
CA ARG A 926 10.14 1.24 13.53
C ARG A 926 10.87 1.89 12.35
N LYS A 927 10.22 1.95 11.20
CA LYS A 927 10.79 2.54 9.99
C LYS A 927 9.73 3.38 9.28
N LEU A 928 10.13 4.58 8.88
CA LEU A 928 9.29 5.42 8.05
C LEU A 928 9.48 5.09 6.56
N LEU A 929 8.41 5.11 5.80
CA LEU A 929 8.40 4.98 4.34
C LEU A 929 8.87 6.26 3.65
N ALA A 930 8.56 7.41 4.28
CA ALA A 930 9.04 8.75 3.95
C ALA A 930 9.15 9.57 5.22
N TYR A 931 9.87 10.68 5.17
CA TYR A 931 9.88 11.68 6.24
C TYR A 931 8.78 12.69 6.00
N GLY A 932 8.11 13.15 7.06
CA GLY A 932 7.01 14.08 6.95
C GLY A 932 6.91 14.99 8.16
N CYS A 933 6.47 16.21 7.93
CA CYS A 933 6.18 17.16 8.98
C CYS A 933 5.02 18.09 8.60
N GLU A 934 4.33 18.58 9.59
CA GLU A 934 3.47 19.73 9.49
C GLU A 934 4.22 20.94 10.06
N ALA A 935 4.47 21.93 9.23
CA ALA A 935 5.11 23.18 9.61
C ALA A 935 4.02 24.22 9.93
N MET A 936 3.81 24.54 11.20
CA MET A 936 2.93 25.64 11.63
C MET A 936 3.60 26.96 11.26
N LEU A 937 2.88 27.81 10.55
CA LEU A 937 3.40 29.12 10.15
C LEU A 937 3.39 30.10 11.33
N VAL A 938 4.43 30.92 11.43
CA VAL A 938 4.62 31.86 12.52
C VAL A 938 4.68 33.29 11.99
N SER A 939 3.82 34.16 12.53
CA SER A 939 3.90 35.60 12.29
C SER A 939 4.67 36.29 13.41
N TYR A 940 5.61 37.13 13.01
CA TYR A 940 6.38 38.02 13.91
C TYR A 940 5.82 39.46 13.96
N LYS A 941 4.72 39.71 13.20
CA LYS A 941 4.18 41.07 13.01
C LYS A 941 2.71 41.16 13.41
N ASN A 942 2.27 42.32 13.83
CA ASN A 942 0.86 42.69 13.95
C ASN A 942 0.53 43.72 12.87
N GLY A 943 -0.68 43.65 12.28
CA GLY A 943 -1.17 44.62 11.30
C GLY A 943 -2.15 44.01 10.31
N VAL A 944 -2.51 44.73 9.28
CA VAL A 944 -3.41 44.23 8.24
C VAL A 944 -2.61 43.46 7.18
N LEU A 945 -2.99 42.24 6.92
CA LEU A 945 -2.35 41.43 5.89
C LEU A 945 -2.64 41.99 4.49
N LYS A 946 -1.61 42.30 3.70
CA LYS A 946 -1.72 42.76 2.32
C LYS A 946 -1.65 41.60 1.32
N SER A 947 -0.65 40.75 1.48
CA SER A 947 -0.41 39.63 0.58
C SER A 947 0.44 38.57 1.25
N THR A 948 0.50 37.37 0.62
CA THR A 948 1.28 36.21 1.08
C THR A 948 2.27 35.75 -0.01
N PRO A 949 3.25 36.60 -0.41
CA PRO A 949 4.08 36.33 -1.57
C PRO A 949 4.96 35.07 -1.43
N GLY A 950 5.36 34.72 -0.20
CA GLY A 950 6.20 33.56 0.03
C GLY A 950 5.48 32.21 -0.15
N ILE A 951 4.13 32.17 -0.12
CA ILE A 951 3.37 30.93 -0.29
C ILE A 951 3.63 30.31 -1.68
N ALA A 952 3.71 31.12 -2.74
CA ALA A 952 3.99 30.63 -4.08
C ALA A 952 5.42 30.02 -4.24
N GLU A 953 6.36 30.37 -3.37
CA GLU A 953 7.68 29.73 -3.30
C GLU A 953 7.59 28.39 -2.56
N ILE A 954 6.83 28.33 -1.46
CA ILE A 954 6.60 27.10 -0.67
C ILE A 954 5.94 26.01 -1.52
N GLU A 955 4.95 26.35 -2.33
CA GLU A 955 4.24 25.42 -3.21
C GLU A 955 5.14 24.77 -4.28
N LYS A 956 6.30 25.36 -4.57
CA LYS A 956 7.27 24.81 -5.51
C LYS A 956 8.36 23.96 -4.87
N MET A 957 8.35 23.84 -3.55
CA MET A 957 9.35 23.05 -2.83
C MET A 957 9.14 21.55 -3.07
N PRO A 958 10.22 20.76 -3.26
CA PRO A 958 10.09 19.32 -3.54
C PRO A 958 9.37 18.52 -2.45
N ALA A 959 9.37 19.01 -1.21
CA ALA A 959 8.70 18.35 -0.10
C ALA A 959 7.25 18.83 0.12
N PHE A 960 6.76 19.81 -0.65
CA PHE A 960 5.42 20.36 -0.47
C PHE A 960 4.34 19.31 -0.75
N LEU A 961 3.40 19.15 0.20
CA LEU A 961 2.26 18.24 0.06
C LEU A 961 0.93 19.02 0.01
N LYS A 962 0.68 19.85 1.01
CA LYS A 962 -0.56 20.61 1.15
C LYS A 962 -0.30 21.87 1.98
N LYS A 963 -1.15 22.89 1.83
CA LYS A 963 -1.20 24.07 2.69
C LYS A 963 -2.60 24.26 3.25
N GLU A 964 -2.67 24.84 4.43
CA GLU A 964 -3.90 25.37 5.03
C GLU A 964 -3.57 26.79 5.54
N ILE A 965 -4.23 27.79 4.99
CA ILE A 965 -3.98 29.20 5.32
C ILE A 965 -5.23 29.76 5.96
N PHE A 966 -5.10 30.22 7.20
CA PHE A 966 -6.21 30.69 8.04
C PHE A 966 -6.44 32.18 7.96
N VAL A 967 -5.60 32.91 7.19
CA VAL A 967 -5.67 34.36 7.05
C VAL A 967 -5.75 34.76 5.58
N ALA A 968 -6.54 35.78 5.27
CA ALA A 968 -6.71 36.30 3.92
C ALA A 968 -6.26 37.79 3.85
N PRO A 969 -5.87 38.28 2.67
CA PRO A 969 -5.60 39.71 2.49
C PRO A 969 -6.78 40.56 2.97
N GLY A 970 -6.47 41.51 3.87
CA GLY A 970 -7.46 42.35 4.56
C GLY A 970 -7.71 41.94 6.01
N ASP A 971 -7.31 40.77 6.44
CA ASP A 971 -7.44 40.32 7.82
C ASP A 971 -6.44 41.00 8.75
N ASN A 972 -6.83 41.11 10.01
CA ASN A 972 -5.97 41.66 11.06
C ASN A 972 -5.05 40.55 11.61
N MET A 973 -3.87 40.41 11.03
CA MET A 973 -2.86 39.47 11.45
C MET A 973 -2.26 39.83 12.81
N ARG A 974 -2.04 38.84 13.67
CA ARG A 974 -1.39 38.94 14.98
C ARG A 974 -0.07 38.21 15.00
N GLN A 975 0.81 38.63 15.90
CA GLN A 975 1.98 37.81 16.27
C GLN A 975 1.51 36.46 16.80
N THR A 976 2.14 35.40 16.33
CA THR A 976 1.80 34.05 16.79
C THR A 976 2.32 33.81 18.21
N VAL A 977 1.41 33.53 19.13
CA VAL A 977 1.67 33.25 20.57
C VAL A 977 1.09 31.90 21.00
N ASP A 978 0.12 31.35 20.24
CA ASP A 978 -0.57 30.09 20.49
C ASP A 978 -1.10 29.50 19.16
N MET A 979 -1.83 28.40 19.22
CA MET A 979 -2.44 27.74 18.06
C MET A 979 -3.51 28.60 17.37
N PHE A 980 -4.23 29.45 18.14
CA PHE A 980 -5.32 30.30 17.61
C PHE A 980 -4.81 31.53 16.86
N THR A 981 -3.55 31.89 17.04
CA THR A 981 -2.87 32.98 16.36
C THR A 981 -1.95 32.57 15.24
N THR A 982 -1.92 31.27 14.92
CA THR A 982 -1.19 30.71 13.78
C THR A 982 -1.85 31.14 12.47
N PRO A 983 -1.09 31.70 11.50
CA PRO A 983 -1.68 32.11 10.21
C PRO A 983 -1.94 30.95 9.25
N GLY A 984 -1.50 29.74 9.56
CA GLY A 984 -1.72 28.56 8.74
C GLY A 984 -0.72 27.44 9.00
N SER A 985 -0.80 26.37 8.24
CA SER A 985 0.15 25.27 8.26
C SER A 985 0.53 24.79 6.85
N ILE A 986 1.72 24.19 6.73
CA ILE A 986 2.24 23.58 5.52
C ILE A 986 2.60 22.13 5.82
N MET A 987 1.99 21.22 5.10
CA MET A 987 2.31 19.79 5.16
C MET A 987 3.42 19.50 4.18
N LEU A 988 4.48 18.83 4.64
CA LEU A 988 5.65 18.46 3.86
C LEU A 988 5.90 16.96 3.99
N THR A 989 6.25 16.30 2.88
CA THR A 989 6.71 14.91 2.89
C THR A 989 7.80 14.71 1.84
N HIS A 990 8.84 13.95 2.16
CA HIS A 990 9.86 13.56 1.20
C HIS A 990 10.60 12.29 1.64
N LYS A 991 11.07 11.49 0.69
CA LYS A 991 11.85 10.27 0.97
C LYS A 991 13.25 10.58 1.50
N ASP A 992 13.85 11.66 1.02
CA ASP A 992 15.14 12.18 1.52
C ASP A 992 14.89 13.17 2.65
N ARG A 993 15.38 12.82 3.84
CA ARG A 993 15.28 13.63 5.03
C ARG A 993 15.90 15.02 4.87
N ASN A 994 17.02 15.14 4.14
CA ASN A 994 17.69 16.42 3.93
C ASN A 994 16.85 17.37 3.08
N VAL A 995 16.09 16.84 2.11
CA VAL A 995 15.17 17.65 1.29
C VAL A 995 14.00 18.16 2.14
N LEU A 996 13.44 17.32 3.00
CA LEU A 996 12.39 17.73 3.94
C LEU A 996 12.91 18.83 4.88
N GLU A 997 14.05 18.59 5.54
CA GLU A 997 14.66 19.55 6.49
C GLU A 997 15.07 20.85 5.81
N GLY A 998 15.59 20.79 4.56
CA GLY A 998 15.91 21.97 3.75
C GLY A 998 14.66 22.79 3.40
N SER A 999 13.56 22.13 3.03
CA SER A 999 12.27 22.80 2.76
C SER A 999 11.71 23.45 4.02
N LEU A 1000 11.76 22.75 5.15
CA LEU A 1000 11.32 23.29 6.44
C LEU A 1000 12.16 24.51 6.86
N ALA A 1001 13.50 24.42 6.73
CA ALA A 1001 14.40 25.54 7.02
C ALA A 1001 14.06 26.78 6.16
N ARG A 1002 13.80 26.57 4.86
CA ARG A 1002 13.44 27.65 3.94
C ARG A 1002 12.10 28.32 4.32
N ILE A 1003 11.12 27.56 4.78
CA ILE A 1003 9.88 28.15 5.32
C ILE A 1003 10.19 29.09 6.50
N ARG A 1004 11.06 28.66 7.43
CA ARG A 1004 11.47 29.49 8.59
C ARG A 1004 12.20 30.77 8.18
N GLU A 1005 12.99 30.73 7.11
CA GLU A 1005 13.61 31.93 6.53
C GLU A 1005 12.55 32.87 5.94
N LEU A 1006 11.62 32.33 5.14
CA LEU A 1006 10.54 33.10 4.51
C LEU A 1006 9.65 33.81 5.54
N GLU A 1007 9.36 33.20 6.68
CA GLU A 1007 8.60 33.82 7.77
C GLU A 1007 9.24 35.11 8.29
N VAL A 1008 10.56 35.16 8.28
CA VAL A 1008 11.33 36.34 8.67
C VAL A 1008 11.51 37.33 7.51
N GLU A 1009 11.79 36.81 6.31
CA GLU A 1009 12.12 37.61 5.11
C GLU A 1009 10.89 38.29 4.50
N GLY A 1010 9.73 37.66 4.53
CA GLY A 1010 8.52 38.24 3.93
C GLY A 1010 7.49 37.24 3.43
N LEU A 1011 7.28 36.14 4.16
CA LEU A 1011 6.16 35.21 3.88
C LEU A 1011 4.83 35.98 3.87
N PHE A 1012 4.68 36.90 4.81
CA PHE A 1012 3.51 37.76 4.98
C PHE A 1012 3.89 39.23 4.80
N GLU A 1013 3.22 39.92 3.90
CA GLU A 1013 3.34 41.37 3.76
C GLU A 1013 2.23 42.04 4.61
N VAL A 1014 2.62 42.69 5.72
CA VAL A 1014 1.72 43.28 6.70
C VAL A 1014 1.95 44.78 6.75
N GLU A 1015 0.84 45.58 6.76
CA GLU A 1015 0.88 47.03 6.92
C GLU A 1015 0.74 47.45 8.39
#